data_9bad915a79aad88403309e1958089b63
#
_entry.id   9bad915a79aad88403309e1958089b63
#
_cell.length_a   1.000
_cell.length_b   1.000
_cell.length_c   1.000
_cell.angle_alpha   90.00
_cell.angle_beta   90.00
_cell.angle_gamma   90.00
#
_symmetry.space_group_name_H-M   'P 1'
#
loop_
_entity.id
_entity.type
_entity.pdbx_description
1 polymer ?
#
loop_
_entity_poly.entity_id
_entity_poly.type
_entity_poly.pdbx_seq_one_letter_code
_entity_poly.pdbx_strand_id
1 'polypeptide(L)'
;MERNFVDGYVEWQANPEITGVNRLPQHATFMPYASFEEAQKAERYASSRCKVLNGKWKFKLYKNYAYRPSDFAQVHYDTHNWDTVQVPGSWQMQGYDQSQYCNVRYPWEGHEDICPPAAPTKHNPVGCYVKRIHVGADLLQKRVVLCFEGVESAFYLYVNGQRVGYSESSFNRAEFDVTRYLQEGSNVIGVEVYRWCTGSWLECQDMWRLGGIFRDVYLYTTEREYIRDFVLKAQPDGEMKDGFVEVLVKTNGAYEGLSLDMSVLDAAGNTVALDCQYANEDHRTVLRAIVAGADLWSSEHPALYTLVLTLKNNGAPIEYISTKFGFRKVEILDGVIRINDRRVVFKGTNRHEFDCRTGRYITEEVMRDDLEKMKRANMNAVRTSHYPNCPRWMELCDEYGIYVIDENNMESHGTNRSTIIGCPQIPDSRPEWEKACMDRIQALYERDKNCTCVVCWSMGNESLGGETPKKMYRYLKNVDDTRFVHFECHGDPEEQSLSDVQSKMYARPRECEEYALTRRDGRPYLLCEYTHAMGNSCGSTDEYTTLWDKYPCLQGGFVWDWVDQSILTKDDQGREYLAYGGDFGDEPNDGHFCGNGLLFGDRRITPKYYEIQKLYQYVDFCAVDPVRGQVEIKNKYLFTDLADFELYWCQCSDKGVFRDGVVEVQLAPGEKKVLDLELGRPCNTEFYLNLELRTKEKTLWCPAGFVVAKEQFVIDAFANTYDELVADAPLLVDDTYGSLRVMSDDVNIRFERRERNQLVSIKVGGEELLQGPMRFNFWRALTDNDRGTRAGSRLGCWRDAGDTPGIYNNTKWSIENYKILDGGKKVVVVSGATVCTQPECKGQVVYTITSKGMEVDMQFFPNDALPEIPEVGLLFELPPDFENLTYLGAGPEENYIDRCNAAQIGLYNTTVTDLYTDYLKPQECGNRTGVRYATLVGQKKVFSLVAEPVMELNVSHWLPKEIENTWHGKDLPPVTKTVVRCIARQQGVGGYDSWGAHCNEKYKNKTDKTYRLKFQIRF
;
A
#
# COMPACT_ATOMS: atom_id res chain seq x y z
N MET A 1 -41.24 26.06 9.74
CA MET A 1 -39.88 25.53 9.47
C MET A 1 -39.88 24.03 9.15
N GLU A 2 -40.81 23.26 9.66
CA GLU A 2 -40.88 21.80 9.39
C GLU A 2 -41.23 21.43 7.95
N ARG A 3 -41.83 22.32 7.19
CA ARG A 3 -42.24 22.06 5.80
C ARG A 3 -41.10 21.99 4.79
N ASN A 4 -39.93 22.60 5.07
CA ASN A 4 -38.82 22.64 4.13
C ASN A 4 -38.15 21.28 3.92
N PHE A 5 -38.34 20.34 4.85
CA PHE A 5 -37.83 18.97 4.72
C PHE A 5 -38.74 18.07 3.88
N VAL A 6 -40.00 18.41 3.75
CA VAL A 6 -40.99 17.65 3.01
C VAL A 6 -41.20 18.23 1.59
N ASP A 7 -40.94 19.50 1.39
CA ASP A 7 -41.30 20.27 0.18
C ASP A 7 -40.13 20.47 -0.81
N GLY A 8 -39.09 19.63 -0.75
CA GLY A 8 -38.07 19.54 -1.83
C GLY A 8 -36.92 20.56 -1.77
N TYR A 9 -36.86 21.42 -0.76
CA TYR A 9 -35.71 22.27 -0.50
C TYR A 9 -34.88 21.65 0.63
N VAL A 10 -33.97 20.81 0.23
CA VAL A 10 -33.10 20.08 1.17
C VAL A 10 -31.67 20.40 0.84
N GLU A 11 -30.90 20.74 1.85
CA GLU A 11 -29.52 21.20 1.74
C GLU A 11 -28.62 20.19 0.99
N TRP A 12 -28.89 18.91 1.15
CA TRP A 12 -28.11 17.82 0.54
C TRP A 12 -28.30 17.67 -0.98
N GLN A 13 -29.38 18.27 -1.57
CA GLN A 13 -29.89 17.78 -2.86
C GLN A 13 -29.30 18.44 -4.10
N ALA A 14 -29.04 19.75 -4.08
CA ALA A 14 -28.57 20.46 -5.28
C ALA A 14 -27.92 21.82 -4.99
N ASN A 15 -27.45 22.08 -3.79
CA ASN A 15 -26.88 23.38 -3.43
C ASN A 15 -25.46 23.27 -2.85
N PRO A 16 -24.39 23.40 -3.66
CA PRO A 16 -23.03 23.32 -3.20
C PRO A 16 -22.57 24.48 -2.33
N GLU A 17 -23.42 25.54 -2.19
CA GLU A 17 -23.12 26.66 -1.29
C GLU A 17 -23.53 26.40 0.16
N ILE A 18 -24.24 25.30 0.45
CA ILE A 18 -24.70 24.96 1.81
C ILE A 18 -23.98 23.69 2.28
N THR A 19 -22.78 23.82 2.83
CA THR A 19 -21.99 22.71 3.38
C THR A 19 -22.32 22.38 4.83
N GLY A 20 -23.01 23.29 5.54
CA GLY A 20 -23.39 23.08 6.92
C GLY A 20 -24.39 24.14 7.40
N VAL A 21 -25.26 23.76 8.35
CA VAL A 21 -26.19 24.64 9.03
C VAL A 21 -26.01 24.47 10.54
N ASN A 22 -25.78 25.56 11.26
CA ASN A 22 -25.47 25.59 12.69
C ASN A 22 -24.25 24.73 13.10
N ARG A 23 -23.44 24.27 12.16
CA ARG A 23 -22.16 23.65 12.41
C ARG A 23 -21.19 24.70 12.93
N LEU A 24 -20.48 24.39 14.02
CA LEU A 24 -19.47 25.28 14.58
C LEU A 24 -18.29 25.48 13.60
N PRO A 25 -17.61 26.64 13.66
CA PRO A 25 -16.37 26.82 12.89
C PRO A 25 -15.32 25.79 13.28
N GLN A 26 -14.56 25.32 12.31
CA GLN A 26 -13.45 24.41 12.54
C GLN A 26 -12.38 25.05 13.43
N HIS A 27 -11.67 24.22 14.19
CA HIS A 27 -10.57 24.62 15.09
C HIS A 27 -9.57 23.48 15.24
N ALA A 28 -8.43 23.76 15.83
CA ALA A 28 -7.37 22.76 16.10
C ALA A 28 -7.92 21.55 16.88
N THR A 29 -7.31 20.39 16.65
CA THR A 29 -7.65 19.20 17.43
C THR A 29 -7.14 19.34 18.86
N PHE A 30 -8.05 19.39 19.82
CA PHE A 30 -7.77 19.36 21.25
C PHE A 30 -8.99 18.91 22.04
N MET A 31 -8.81 18.67 23.33
CA MET A 31 -9.87 18.39 24.30
C MET A 31 -9.73 19.31 25.51
N PRO A 32 -10.83 19.89 26.07
CA PRO A 32 -10.81 20.56 27.35
C PRO A 32 -10.63 19.56 28.50
N TYR A 33 -9.82 19.92 29.50
CA TYR A 33 -9.59 19.12 30.70
C TYR A 33 -9.98 19.94 31.96
N ALA A 34 -10.31 19.21 33.02
CA ALA A 34 -10.70 19.85 34.31
C ALA A 34 -9.50 20.15 35.21
N SER A 35 -8.38 19.48 35.00
CA SER A 35 -7.16 19.70 35.83
C SER A 35 -5.89 19.65 34.95
N PHE A 36 -4.80 20.17 35.55
CA PHE A 36 -3.48 20.11 34.92
C PHE A 36 -2.99 18.66 34.77
N GLU A 37 -3.27 17.81 35.76
CA GLU A 37 -2.89 16.40 35.79
C GLU A 37 -3.57 15.59 34.68
N GLU A 38 -4.82 15.94 34.31
CA GLU A 38 -5.46 15.37 33.15
C GLU A 38 -4.79 15.88 31.84
N ALA A 39 -4.59 17.20 31.75
CA ALA A 39 -4.07 17.84 30.56
C ALA A 39 -2.63 17.38 30.19
N GLN A 40 -1.75 17.24 31.22
CA GLN A 40 -0.36 16.80 30.93
C GLN A 40 -0.24 15.43 30.29
N LYS A 41 -1.25 14.56 30.42
CA LYS A 41 -1.27 13.25 29.74
C LYS A 41 -1.61 13.36 28.27
N ALA A 42 -2.28 14.42 27.86
CA ALA A 42 -2.77 14.67 26.51
C ALA A 42 -3.62 13.52 25.92
N GLU A 43 -4.41 12.84 26.79
CA GLU A 43 -5.30 11.74 26.41
C GLU A 43 -6.73 12.28 26.24
N ARG A 44 -7.16 12.56 25.01
CA ARG A 44 -8.43 13.26 24.71
C ARG A 44 -9.65 12.59 25.35
N TYR A 45 -9.83 11.31 25.20
CA TYR A 45 -11.03 10.59 25.67
C TYR A 45 -10.96 10.23 27.17
N ALA A 46 -9.83 10.43 27.82
CA ALA A 46 -9.70 10.30 29.28
C ALA A 46 -10.07 11.57 30.04
N SER A 47 -10.33 12.68 29.33
CA SER A 47 -10.81 13.93 29.94
C SER A 47 -12.13 13.74 30.67
N SER A 48 -12.22 14.18 31.90
CA SER A 48 -13.48 14.22 32.66
C SER A 48 -14.55 15.15 32.04
N ARG A 49 -14.13 16.02 31.11
CA ARG A 49 -15.04 16.89 30.33
C ARG A 49 -15.54 16.23 29.05
N CYS A 50 -15.06 15.04 28.72
CA CYS A 50 -15.43 14.29 27.52
C CYS A 50 -16.33 13.10 27.88
N LYS A 51 -17.35 12.86 27.06
CA LYS A 51 -18.20 11.66 27.13
C LYS A 51 -18.32 11.05 25.74
N VAL A 52 -17.64 9.92 25.53
CA VAL A 52 -17.71 9.15 24.27
C VAL A 52 -19.10 8.52 24.14
N LEU A 53 -19.71 8.64 22.97
CA LEU A 53 -21.03 8.11 22.64
C LEU A 53 -20.98 6.91 21.70
N ASN A 54 -19.81 6.40 21.43
CA ASN A 54 -19.60 5.18 20.63
C ASN A 54 -20.41 3.99 21.19
N GLY A 55 -20.40 2.90 20.47
CA GLY A 55 -21.07 1.66 20.86
C GLY A 55 -22.42 1.50 20.17
N LYS A 56 -23.38 0.91 20.85
CA LYS A 56 -24.68 0.51 20.29
C LYS A 56 -25.63 1.70 20.10
N TRP A 57 -26.14 1.88 18.89
CA TRP A 57 -27.18 2.83 18.51
C TRP A 57 -28.36 2.09 17.92
N LYS A 58 -29.59 2.54 18.14
CA LYS A 58 -30.78 2.08 17.41
C LYS A 58 -30.68 2.59 15.96
N PHE A 59 -31.02 1.74 15.00
CA PHE A 59 -30.82 2.01 13.58
C PHE A 59 -31.96 1.47 12.73
N LYS A 60 -32.30 2.21 11.68
CA LYS A 60 -33.19 1.74 10.63
C LYS A 60 -32.79 2.38 9.30
N LEU A 61 -32.58 1.52 8.29
CA LEU A 61 -32.32 1.96 6.93
C LEU A 61 -33.62 2.10 6.16
N TYR A 62 -33.77 3.20 5.46
CA TYR A 62 -34.86 3.47 4.54
C TYR A 62 -34.30 3.58 3.11
N LYS A 63 -35.01 3.03 2.13
CA LYS A 63 -34.57 3.01 0.73
C LYS A 63 -34.43 4.41 0.11
N ASN A 64 -35.13 5.38 0.68
CA ASN A 64 -35.15 6.74 0.21
C ASN A 64 -35.66 7.67 1.32
N TYR A 65 -35.29 8.92 1.31
CA TYR A 65 -35.69 9.95 2.29
C TYR A 65 -37.20 10.07 2.46
N ALA A 66 -37.99 9.83 1.42
CA ALA A 66 -39.44 9.94 1.45
C ALA A 66 -40.14 8.91 2.34
N TYR A 67 -39.47 7.81 2.66
CA TYR A 67 -40.04 6.68 3.47
C TYR A 67 -39.72 6.77 4.94
N ARG A 68 -38.82 7.68 5.36
CA ARG A 68 -38.46 7.83 6.75
C ARG A 68 -39.52 8.58 7.56
N PRO A 69 -39.77 8.24 8.82
CA PRO A 69 -40.64 9.03 9.68
C PRO A 69 -40.01 10.38 10.02
N SER A 70 -40.77 11.45 9.96
CA SER A 70 -40.25 12.79 10.26
C SER A 70 -40.07 13.06 11.75
N ASP A 71 -40.66 12.22 12.60
CA ASP A 71 -40.70 12.34 14.06
C ASP A 71 -39.82 11.31 14.80
N PHE A 72 -38.97 10.58 14.08
CA PHE A 72 -38.18 9.46 14.63
C PHE A 72 -37.26 9.88 15.80
N ALA A 73 -36.84 11.12 15.87
CA ALA A 73 -35.99 11.67 16.91
C ALA A 73 -36.76 12.25 18.12
N GLN A 74 -38.10 12.16 18.14
CA GLN A 74 -38.91 12.64 19.29
C GLN A 74 -38.70 11.73 20.51
N VAL A 75 -38.76 12.31 21.70
CA VAL A 75 -38.54 11.57 22.98
C VAL A 75 -39.48 10.39 23.14
N HIS A 76 -40.73 10.55 22.68
CA HIS A 76 -41.77 9.51 22.79
C HIS A 76 -41.79 8.52 21.62
N TYR A 77 -40.97 8.70 20.59
CA TYR A 77 -40.95 7.80 19.42
C TYR A 77 -40.46 6.43 19.83
N ASP A 78 -41.23 5.40 19.45
CA ASP A 78 -40.90 4.02 19.77
C ASP A 78 -39.90 3.41 18.76
N THR A 79 -38.69 3.19 19.22
CA THR A 79 -37.61 2.51 18.48
C THR A 79 -37.45 1.04 18.89
N HIS A 80 -38.41 0.45 19.61
CA HIS A 80 -38.28 -0.94 20.12
C HIS A 80 -38.00 -1.94 18.98
N ASN A 81 -38.67 -1.79 17.85
CA ASN A 81 -38.53 -2.66 16.68
C ASN A 81 -37.39 -2.22 15.72
N TRP A 82 -36.56 -1.28 16.11
CA TRP A 82 -35.39 -0.91 15.34
C TRP A 82 -34.23 -1.82 15.67
N ASP A 83 -33.42 -2.09 14.66
CA ASP A 83 -32.18 -2.83 14.83
C ASP A 83 -31.18 -2.06 15.70
N THR A 84 -30.05 -2.67 15.96
CA THR A 84 -28.97 -2.06 16.72
C THR A 84 -27.66 -2.22 15.93
N VAL A 85 -27.02 -1.11 15.64
CA VAL A 85 -25.73 -1.07 14.95
C VAL A 85 -24.63 -0.54 15.86
N GLN A 86 -23.41 -0.89 15.52
CA GLN A 86 -22.22 -0.36 16.15
C GLN A 86 -21.84 1.00 15.52
N VAL A 87 -21.55 1.98 16.36
CA VAL A 87 -20.97 3.29 15.99
C VAL A 87 -19.64 3.42 16.76
N PRO A 88 -18.52 3.72 16.10
CA PRO A 88 -18.32 3.88 14.66
C PRO A 88 -18.56 2.61 13.86
N GLY A 89 -18.93 2.79 12.58
CA GLY A 89 -19.07 1.70 11.62
C GLY A 89 -19.90 2.05 10.40
N SER A 90 -19.50 1.53 9.25
CA SER A 90 -20.30 1.60 8.02
C SER A 90 -21.45 0.62 8.10
N TRP A 91 -22.63 1.02 7.62
CA TRP A 91 -23.81 0.13 7.71
C TRP A 91 -23.74 -1.07 6.77
N GLN A 92 -23.00 -0.97 5.62
CA GLN A 92 -22.81 -2.10 4.72
C GLN A 92 -22.04 -3.24 5.40
N MET A 93 -21.02 -2.89 6.20
CA MET A 93 -20.25 -3.87 6.97
C MET A 93 -21.05 -4.53 8.09
N GLN A 94 -22.26 -4.05 8.33
CA GLN A 94 -23.18 -4.56 9.34
C GLN A 94 -24.44 -5.20 8.73
N GLY A 95 -24.43 -5.46 7.42
CA GLY A 95 -25.47 -6.20 6.70
C GLY A 95 -26.61 -5.34 6.16
N TYR A 96 -26.43 -4.03 6.06
CA TYR A 96 -27.43 -3.11 5.48
C TYR A 96 -26.91 -2.54 4.17
N ASP A 97 -27.82 -2.40 3.19
CA ASP A 97 -27.49 -1.87 1.87
C ASP A 97 -26.42 -2.70 1.14
N GLN A 98 -25.95 -2.25 0.00
CA GLN A 98 -25.01 -2.92 -0.86
C GLN A 98 -23.65 -2.21 -0.83
N SER A 99 -22.56 -2.97 -0.59
CA SER A 99 -21.22 -2.49 -0.83
C SER A 99 -21.02 -2.34 -2.34
N GLN A 100 -20.41 -1.25 -2.77
CA GLN A 100 -20.16 -0.93 -4.17
C GLN A 100 -18.76 -0.35 -4.32
N TYR A 101 -18.00 -0.87 -5.28
CA TYR A 101 -16.67 -0.39 -5.60
C TYR A 101 -16.65 0.29 -6.98
N CYS A 102 -16.30 1.57 -7.00
CA CYS A 102 -16.09 2.31 -8.24
C CYS A 102 -14.80 3.12 -8.17
N ASN A 103 -14.03 3.08 -9.26
CA ASN A 103 -12.87 3.93 -9.48
C ASN A 103 -13.33 5.32 -9.98
N VAL A 104 -13.31 5.56 -11.28
CA VAL A 104 -13.59 6.88 -11.87
C VAL A 104 -15.07 7.18 -12.10
N ARG A 105 -15.94 6.18 -12.02
CA ARG A 105 -17.39 6.35 -12.23
C ARG A 105 -18.08 6.74 -10.94
N TYR A 106 -19.12 7.58 -11.07
CA TYR A 106 -20.01 7.82 -9.93
C TYR A 106 -20.92 6.62 -9.68
N PRO A 107 -21.20 6.28 -8.43
CA PRO A 107 -21.97 5.07 -8.07
C PRO A 107 -23.41 5.04 -8.62
N TRP A 108 -23.98 6.17 -8.97
CA TRP A 108 -25.32 6.30 -9.52
C TRP A 108 -25.39 6.30 -11.05
N GLU A 109 -24.26 6.23 -11.74
CA GLU A 109 -24.23 6.17 -13.21
C GLU A 109 -24.98 4.93 -13.71
N GLY A 110 -25.85 5.12 -14.71
CA GLY A 110 -26.74 4.07 -15.21
C GLY A 110 -28.03 3.86 -14.42
N HIS A 111 -28.12 4.43 -13.18
CA HIS A 111 -29.35 4.40 -12.38
C HIS A 111 -30.10 5.74 -12.42
N GLU A 112 -29.37 6.83 -12.30
CA GLU A 112 -29.92 8.20 -12.44
C GLU A 112 -28.95 9.04 -13.29
N ASP A 113 -29.42 9.50 -14.45
CA ASP A 113 -28.67 10.40 -15.34
C ASP A 113 -28.76 11.84 -14.82
N ILE A 114 -27.90 12.18 -13.90
CA ILE A 114 -27.82 13.49 -13.24
C ILE A 114 -26.45 14.13 -13.45
N CYS A 115 -26.41 15.45 -13.35
CA CYS A 115 -25.17 16.23 -13.42
C CYS A 115 -24.99 17.07 -12.16
N PRO A 116 -23.73 17.44 -11.81
CA PRO A 116 -23.49 18.38 -10.73
C PRO A 116 -24.30 19.67 -10.90
N PRO A 117 -24.92 20.21 -9.84
CA PRO A 117 -24.81 19.82 -8.44
C PRO A 117 -25.88 18.85 -7.92
N ALA A 118 -26.73 18.30 -8.79
CA ALA A 118 -27.87 17.46 -8.34
C ALA A 118 -27.37 16.15 -7.69
N ALA A 119 -27.88 15.85 -6.51
CA ALA A 119 -27.65 14.54 -5.87
C ALA A 119 -28.72 13.51 -6.27
N PRO A 120 -28.44 12.20 -6.22
CA PRO A 120 -29.44 11.16 -6.49
C PRO A 120 -30.65 11.28 -5.57
N THR A 121 -31.85 11.11 -6.13
CA THR A 121 -33.12 11.19 -5.40
C THR A 121 -33.90 9.89 -5.38
N LYS A 122 -33.72 9.03 -6.36
CA LYS A 122 -34.39 7.72 -6.46
C LYS A 122 -33.64 6.64 -5.69
N HIS A 123 -32.35 6.54 -5.88
CA HIS A 123 -31.45 5.60 -5.23
C HIS A 123 -30.55 6.31 -4.21
N ASN A 124 -31.15 6.79 -3.12
CA ASN A 124 -30.44 7.46 -2.04
C ASN A 124 -30.93 6.93 -0.68
N PRO A 125 -30.40 5.81 -0.21
CA PRO A 125 -30.74 5.28 1.10
C PRO A 125 -30.44 6.27 2.23
N VAL A 126 -31.27 6.21 3.28
CA VAL A 126 -31.14 7.07 4.45
C VAL A 126 -31.12 6.21 5.71
N GLY A 127 -30.02 6.30 6.47
CA GLY A 127 -29.87 5.65 7.76
C GLY A 127 -30.33 6.57 8.91
N CYS A 128 -31.36 6.15 9.63
CA CYS A 128 -31.82 6.85 10.83
C CYS A 128 -31.21 6.19 12.07
N TYR A 129 -30.44 6.95 12.85
CA TYR A 129 -29.79 6.53 14.08
C TYR A 129 -30.44 7.20 15.29
N VAL A 130 -30.59 6.47 16.40
CA VAL A 130 -31.11 7.02 17.65
C VAL A 130 -30.25 6.53 18.83
N LYS A 131 -29.77 7.51 19.63
CA LYS A 131 -29.07 7.27 20.91
C LYS A 131 -29.81 7.96 22.05
N ARG A 132 -30.10 7.23 23.10
CA ARG A 132 -30.62 7.81 24.35
C ARG A 132 -29.48 8.02 25.33
N ILE A 133 -29.38 9.22 25.87
CA ILE A 133 -28.36 9.60 26.86
C ILE A 133 -29.03 10.18 28.10
N HIS A 134 -28.36 10.05 29.24
CA HIS A 134 -28.74 10.68 30.47
C HIS A 134 -27.86 11.91 30.71
N VAL A 135 -28.45 13.05 31.02
CA VAL A 135 -27.80 14.34 31.28
C VAL A 135 -28.15 14.77 32.72
N GLY A 136 -27.12 15.02 33.53
CA GLY A 136 -27.26 15.53 34.88
C GLY A 136 -27.41 17.06 34.91
N ALA A 137 -27.87 17.60 36.03
CA ALA A 137 -28.05 19.03 36.21
C ALA A 137 -26.72 19.83 36.13
N ASP A 138 -25.61 19.23 36.50
CA ASP A 138 -24.26 19.80 36.46
C ASP A 138 -23.83 20.08 35.01
N LEU A 139 -24.14 19.20 34.09
CA LEU A 139 -23.78 19.32 32.68
C LEU A 139 -24.57 20.46 32.01
N LEU A 140 -25.81 20.71 32.45
CA LEU A 140 -26.67 21.80 31.93
C LEU A 140 -26.18 23.21 32.32
N GLN A 141 -25.30 23.34 33.27
CA GLN A 141 -24.69 24.60 33.64
C GLN A 141 -23.51 25.01 32.76
N LYS A 142 -23.03 24.07 31.92
CA LYS A 142 -21.91 24.23 31.00
C LYS A 142 -22.39 24.37 29.56
N ARG A 143 -21.49 24.83 28.71
CA ARG A 143 -21.66 24.69 27.28
C ARG A 143 -21.38 23.24 26.86
N VAL A 144 -22.26 22.64 26.09
CA VAL A 144 -22.15 21.24 25.64
C VAL A 144 -22.06 21.20 24.13
N VAL A 145 -21.01 20.61 23.62
CA VAL A 145 -20.76 20.41 22.19
C VAL A 145 -20.84 18.94 21.85
N LEU A 146 -21.59 18.60 20.81
CA LEU A 146 -21.64 17.26 20.23
C LEU A 146 -20.79 17.23 18.96
N CYS A 147 -19.82 16.31 18.94
CA CYS A 147 -18.86 16.14 17.86
C CYS A 147 -19.08 14.82 17.12
N PHE A 148 -19.00 14.89 15.79
CA PHE A 148 -18.88 13.75 14.87
C PHE A 148 -17.56 13.90 14.11
N GLU A 149 -16.65 12.96 14.25
CA GLU A 149 -15.34 13.02 13.57
C GLU A 149 -15.41 12.62 12.08
N GLY A 150 -16.47 11.89 11.67
CA GLY A 150 -16.68 11.52 10.27
C GLY A 150 -18.03 10.84 10.06
N VAL A 151 -18.77 11.29 9.06
CA VAL A 151 -20.08 10.74 8.66
C VAL A 151 -20.21 10.78 7.14
N GLU A 152 -20.34 9.64 6.50
CA GLU A 152 -20.45 9.52 5.04
C GLU A 152 -21.93 9.40 4.63
N SER A 153 -22.51 10.35 3.82
CA SER A 153 -21.87 11.51 3.20
C SER A 153 -22.38 12.84 3.77
N ALA A 154 -23.66 12.91 4.14
CA ALA A 154 -24.27 14.08 4.76
C ALA A 154 -25.28 13.68 5.84
N PHE A 155 -25.52 14.54 6.81
CA PHE A 155 -26.47 14.22 7.87
C PHE A 155 -27.18 15.43 8.47
N TYR A 156 -28.36 15.15 9.02
CA TYR A 156 -29.10 16.06 9.91
C TYR A 156 -29.02 15.58 11.34
N LEU A 157 -28.76 16.50 12.25
CA LEU A 157 -28.73 16.24 13.68
C LEU A 157 -30.03 16.77 14.34
N TYR A 158 -30.62 15.94 15.20
CA TYR A 158 -31.77 16.26 16.03
C TYR A 158 -31.43 15.95 17.49
N VAL A 159 -31.93 16.81 18.40
CA VAL A 159 -31.91 16.54 19.84
C VAL A 159 -33.30 16.74 20.38
N ASN A 160 -33.87 15.72 21.02
CA ASN A 160 -35.23 15.73 21.57
C ASN A 160 -36.32 16.16 20.54
N GLY A 161 -36.15 15.74 19.28
CA GLY A 161 -37.03 16.03 18.17
C GLY A 161 -36.87 17.42 17.57
N GLN A 162 -35.98 18.25 18.11
CA GLN A 162 -35.65 19.55 17.53
C GLN A 162 -34.47 19.42 16.57
N ARG A 163 -34.61 19.96 15.37
CA ARG A 163 -33.48 20.02 14.43
C ARG A 163 -32.40 20.96 14.98
N VAL A 164 -31.18 20.42 15.12
CA VAL A 164 -30.01 21.17 15.56
C VAL A 164 -29.25 21.74 14.36
N GLY A 165 -28.94 20.90 13.36
CA GLY A 165 -28.17 21.35 12.22
C GLY A 165 -28.04 20.32 11.12
N TYR A 166 -27.15 20.64 10.15
CA TYR A 166 -26.77 19.86 8.98
C TYR A 166 -25.26 19.93 8.75
N SER A 167 -24.67 18.87 8.24
CA SER A 167 -23.30 18.86 7.74
C SER A 167 -23.15 17.89 6.58
N GLU A 168 -22.26 18.22 5.63
CA GLU A 168 -21.74 17.36 4.59
C GLU A 168 -20.21 17.42 4.57
N SER A 169 -19.55 16.65 3.69
CA SER A 169 -18.12 16.37 3.67
C SER A 169 -17.74 15.24 4.64
N SER A 170 -17.63 14.03 4.09
CA SER A 170 -17.60 12.77 4.84
C SER A 170 -16.50 12.68 5.88
N PHE A 171 -15.30 13.20 5.57
CA PHE A 171 -14.09 13.02 6.37
C PHE A 171 -13.76 14.22 7.26
N ASN A 172 -14.56 15.27 7.22
CA ASN A 172 -14.37 16.46 8.05
C ASN A 172 -15.19 16.37 9.34
N ARG A 173 -14.59 16.86 10.44
CA ARG A 173 -15.23 16.93 11.74
C ARG A 173 -16.44 17.89 11.69
N ALA A 174 -17.55 17.50 12.32
CA ALA A 174 -18.74 18.32 12.46
C ALA A 174 -19.12 18.47 13.94
N GLU A 175 -19.15 19.71 14.43
CA GLU A 175 -19.48 20.06 15.81
C GLU A 175 -20.71 20.92 15.90
N PHE A 176 -21.53 20.66 16.92
CA PHE A 176 -22.76 21.38 17.16
C PHE A 176 -22.92 21.76 18.64
N ASP A 177 -23.23 23.02 18.94
CA ASP A 177 -23.61 23.42 20.28
C ASP A 177 -25.05 22.93 20.56
N VAL A 178 -25.13 21.93 21.41
CA VAL A 178 -26.40 21.28 21.77
C VAL A 178 -26.96 21.75 23.12
N THR A 179 -26.31 22.69 23.77
CA THR A 179 -26.64 23.16 25.14
C THR A 179 -28.14 23.46 25.31
N ARG A 180 -28.73 24.26 24.43
CA ARG A 180 -30.12 24.71 24.53
C ARG A 180 -31.15 23.61 24.23
N TYR A 181 -30.74 22.51 23.66
CA TYR A 181 -31.60 21.39 23.25
C TYR A 181 -31.67 20.28 24.30
N LEU A 182 -30.72 20.29 25.28
CA LEU A 182 -30.67 19.30 26.32
C LEU A 182 -31.57 19.67 27.51
N GLN A 183 -32.04 18.60 28.18
CA GLN A 183 -32.83 18.70 29.42
C GLN A 183 -32.28 17.77 30.50
N GLU A 184 -32.57 18.01 31.75
CA GLU A 184 -32.17 17.08 32.82
C GLU A 184 -32.89 15.72 32.61
N GLY A 185 -32.14 14.62 32.83
CA GLY A 185 -32.64 13.27 32.68
C GLY A 185 -32.42 12.71 31.28
N SER A 186 -33.43 12.05 30.73
CA SER A 186 -33.30 11.35 29.45
C SER A 186 -33.41 12.28 28.26
N ASN A 187 -32.43 12.20 27.36
CA ASN A 187 -32.39 12.92 26.08
C ASN A 187 -32.26 11.96 24.92
N VAL A 188 -32.76 12.36 23.76
CA VAL A 188 -32.67 11.60 22.51
C VAL A 188 -31.82 12.38 21.51
N ILE A 189 -30.76 11.75 21.02
CA ILE A 189 -29.98 12.21 19.87
C ILE A 189 -30.45 11.39 18.68
N GLY A 190 -30.95 12.06 17.63
CA GLY A 190 -31.33 11.48 16.36
C GLY A 190 -30.39 11.97 15.26
N VAL A 191 -29.92 11.06 14.40
CA VAL A 191 -29.08 11.40 13.25
C VAL A 191 -29.67 10.75 12.01
N GLU A 192 -29.88 11.55 10.98
CA GLU A 192 -30.40 11.13 9.69
C GLU A 192 -29.28 11.26 8.66
N VAL A 193 -28.69 10.13 8.23
CA VAL A 193 -27.52 10.06 7.36
C VAL A 193 -27.97 9.70 5.95
N TYR A 194 -27.59 10.51 4.98
CA TYR A 194 -27.82 10.30 3.55
C TYR A 194 -26.62 9.63 2.91
N ARG A 195 -26.85 8.63 2.07
CA ARG A 195 -25.76 7.97 1.34
C ARG A 195 -25.09 8.92 0.34
N TRP A 196 -25.87 9.76 -0.33
CA TRP A 196 -25.40 10.71 -1.32
C TRP A 196 -25.91 12.12 -1.06
N CYS A 197 -25.10 13.10 -1.36
CA CYS A 197 -25.41 14.51 -1.28
C CYS A 197 -24.74 15.29 -2.41
N THR A 198 -24.99 16.60 -2.49
CA THR A 198 -24.28 17.49 -3.43
C THR A 198 -22.76 17.37 -3.26
N GLY A 199 -22.27 17.30 -2.03
CA GLY A 199 -20.86 17.16 -1.75
C GLY A 199 -20.23 15.87 -2.27
N SER A 200 -21.02 14.83 -2.55
CA SER A 200 -20.53 13.56 -3.11
C SER A 200 -19.92 13.70 -4.50
N TRP A 201 -20.20 14.77 -5.23
CA TRP A 201 -19.53 15.11 -6.49
C TRP A 201 -18.06 15.49 -6.32
N LEU A 202 -17.65 15.91 -5.13
CA LEU A 202 -16.25 16.18 -4.75
C LEU A 202 -15.60 15.00 -4.01
N GLU A 203 -16.25 13.85 -3.94
CA GLU A 203 -15.80 12.65 -3.23
C GLU A 203 -15.80 11.42 -4.18
N CYS A 204 -15.15 11.58 -5.35
CA CYS A 204 -15.04 10.54 -6.38
C CYS A 204 -13.76 9.72 -6.26
N GLN A 205 -13.25 9.52 -5.05
CA GLN A 205 -12.04 8.75 -4.81
C GLN A 205 -12.19 7.30 -5.27
N ASP A 206 -11.09 6.69 -5.71
CA ASP A 206 -11.00 5.27 -6.05
C ASP A 206 -11.10 4.41 -4.80
N MET A 207 -12.32 4.09 -4.39
CA MET A 207 -12.59 3.39 -3.14
C MET A 207 -14.00 2.78 -3.08
N TRP A 208 -14.22 1.89 -2.12
CA TRP A 208 -15.56 1.40 -1.77
C TRP A 208 -16.49 2.54 -1.38
N ARG A 209 -17.72 2.50 -1.85
CA ARG A 209 -18.77 3.44 -1.50
C ARG A 209 -19.55 2.89 -0.31
N LEU A 210 -19.24 3.40 0.86
CA LEU A 210 -19.84 3.02 2.13
C LEU A 210 -20.63 4.20 2.70
N GLY A 211 -21.37 3.97 3.77
CA GLY A 211 -22.15 5.02 4.41
C GLY A 211 -22.29 4.78 5.91
N GLY A 212 -22.55 5.83 6.66
CA GLY A 212 -22.79 5.75 8.09
C GLY A 212 -21.90 6.65 8.95
N ILE A 213 -22.03 6.52 10.25
CA ILE A 213 -21.19 7.22 11.24
C ILE A 213 -19.94 6.36 11.46
N PHE A 214 -18.86 6.62 10.74
CA PHE A 214 -17.71 5.74 10.68
C PHE A 214 -16.50 6.17 11.53
N ARG A 215 -16.56 7.36 12.17
CA ARG A 215 -15.59 7.80 13.17
C ARG A 215 -16.28 8.12 14.49
N ASP A 216 -15.49 8.46 15.49
CA ASP A 216 -15.95 8.68 16.85
C ASP A 216 -17.02 9.75 16.98
N VAL A 217 -17.95 9.52 17.93
CA VAL A 217 -18.96 10.47 18.37
C VAL A 217 -18.80 10.72 19.86
N TYR A 218 -18.71 11.98 20.26
CA TYR A 218 -18.56 12.34 21.67
C TYR A 218 -19.20 13.70 21.99
N LEU A 219 -19.50 13.88 23.27
CA LEU A 219 -19.83 15.17 23.88
C LEU A 219 -18.61 15.69 24.62
N TYR A 220 -18.37 16.99 24.56
CA TYR A 220 -17.47 17.66 25.50
C TYR A 220 -18.09 18.93 26.06
N THR A 221 -17.56 19.37 27.21
CA THR A 221 -18.06 20.54 27.90
C THR A 221 -16.99 21.59 28.09
N THR A 222 -17.40 22.86 27.98
CA THR A 222 -16.58 24.03 28.33
C THR A 222 -17.33 24.92 29.31
N GLU A 223 -16.63 25.84 29.94
CA GLU A 223 -17.25 26.94 30.68
C GLU A 223 -17.81 27.99 29.69
N ARG A 224 -18.32 29.14 30.18
CA ARG A 224 -18.75 30.24 29.32
C ARG A 224 -17.59 30.92 28.62
N GLU A 225 -16.53 31.16 29.38
CA GLU A 225 -15.22 31.56 28.88
C GLU A 225 -14.40 30.30 28.62
N TYR A 226 -13.93 30.14 27.41
CA TYR A 226 -13.20 28.97 26.97
C TYR A 226 -12.20 29.29 25.86
N ILE A 227 -11.22 28.40 25.64
CA ILE A 227 -10.30 28.46 24.52
C ILE A 227 -11.04 27.93 23.29
N ARG A 228 -11.27 28.82 22.31
CA ARG A 228 -11.97 28.46 21.08
C ARG A 228 -11.05 27.77 20.08
N ASP A 229 -9.78 28.18 20.00
CA ASP A 229 -8.81 27.71 19.01
C ASP A 229 -7.40 28.14 19.40
N PHE A 230 -6.39 27.44 18.87
CA PHE A 230 -5.02 27.91 18.98
C PHE A 230 -4.19 27.47 17.76
N VAL A 231 -3.14 28.24 17.45
CA VAL A 231 -2.13 27.95 16.43
C VAL A 231 -0.79 27.85 17.13
N LEU A 232 -0.14 26.71 17.00
CA LEU A 232 1.19 26.42 17.57
C LEU A 232 2.24 26.46 16.45
N LYS A 233 3.25 27.33 16.64
CA LYS A 233 4.49 27.32 15.84
C LYS A 233 5.64 26.90 16.75
N ALA A 234 6.25 25.76 16.45
CA ALA A 234 7.38 25.21 17.17
C ALA A 234 8.53 24.92 16.18
N GLN A 235 9.55 25.75 16.23
CA GLN A 235 10.66 25.68 15.28
C GLN A 235 11.99 25.80 16.02
N PRO A 236 13.07 25.15 15.52
CA PRO A 236 14.42 25.40 16.03
C PRO A 236 14.90 26.80 15.68
N ASP A 237 15.89 27.28 16.40
CA ASP A 237 16.65 28.49 16.06
C ASP A 237 17.51 28.29 14.81
N GLY A 238 18.19 29.37 14.36
CA GLY A 238 19.06 29.32 13.20
C GLY A 238 20.31 28.43 13.34
N GLU A 239 20.65 28.02 14.58
CA GLU A 239 21.76 27.12 14.89
C GLU A 239 21.29 25.68 15.16
N MET A 240 19.97 25.40 15.07
CA MET A 240 19.33 24.11 15.36
C MET A 240 19.60 23.60 16.77
N LYS A 241 19.68 24.50 17.75
CA LYS A 241 19.99 24.18 19.16
C LYS A 241 18.86 24.43 20.11
N ASP A 242 18.20 25.59 20.00
CA ASP A 242 17.12 25.98 20.88
C ASP A 242 15.79 25.95 20.14
N GLY A 243 14.73 25.59 20.84
CA GLY A 243 13.38 25.52 20.30
C GLY A 243 12.58 26.79 20.61
N PHE A 244 12.03 27.46 19.59
CA PHE A 244 11.10 28.55 19.73
C PHE A 244 9.67 28.06 19.70
N VAL A 245 8.88 28.42 20.70
CA VAL A 245 7.46 28.16 20.79
C VAL A 245 6.71 29.47 20.72
N GLU A 246 5.80 29.61 19.77
CA GLU A 246 4.83 30.69 19.68
C GLU A 246 3.42 30.09 19.59
N VAL A 247 2.52 30.50 20.46
CA VAL A 247 1.13 30.03 20.49
C VAL A 247 0.19 31.22 20.41
N LEU A 248 -0.57 31.30 19.30
CA LEU A 248 -1.68 32.24 19.17
C LEU A 248 -2.95 31.57 19.69
N VAL A 249 -3.47 32.00 20.82
CA VAL A 249 -4.69 31.47 21.43
C VAL A 249 -5.87 32.40 21.12
N LYS A 250 -7.00 31.82 20.72
CA LYS A 250 -8.28 32.51 20.53
C LYS A 250 -9.24 32.10 21.64
N THR A 251 -9.74 33.05 22.42
CA THR A 251 -10.71 32.80 23.49
C THR A 251 -12.10 33.23 23.09
N ASN A 252 -13.11 32.79 23.85
CA ASN A 252 -14.49 33.21 23.73
C ASN A 252 -14.99 33.67 25.10
N GLY A 253 -15.99 34.57 25.14
CA GLY A 253 -16.54 35.13 26.36
C GLY A 253 -15.99 36.53 26.69
N ALA A 254 -16.20 37.02 27.93
CA ALA A 254 -15.65 38.29 28.36
C ALA A 254 -14.12 38.21 28.54
N TYR A 255 -13.37 39.21 28.05
CA TYR A 255 -11.90 39.21 28.18
C TYR A 255 -11.41 39.78 29.52
N GLU A 256 -12.22 40.59 30.21
CA GLU A 256 -11.85 41.17 31.48
C GLU A 256 -11.63 40.09 32.55
N GLY A 257 -10.47 40.13 33.21
CA GLY A 257 -10.06 39.15 34.19
C GLY A 257 -9.54 37.83 33.65
N LEU A 258 -9.56 37.61 32.33
CA LEU A 258 -8.97 36.43 31.72
C LEU A 258 -7.44 36.56 31.60
N SER A 259 -6.74 35.46 31.88
CA SER A 259 -5.33 35.30 31.61
C SER A 259 -5.05 33.89 31.13
N LEU A 260 -3.96 33.72 30.41
CA LEU A 260 -3.52 32.46 29.80
C LEU A 260 -2.11 32.13 30.29
N ASP A 261 -1.92 30.94 30.86
CA ASP A 261 -0.61 30.40 31.14
C ASP A 261 -0.28 29.33 30.10
N MET A 262 0.95 29.34 29.66
CA MET A 262 1.54 28.30 28.80
C MET A 262 2.60 27.56 29.59
N SER A 263 2.55 26.23 29.59
CA SER A 263 3.60 25.35 30.12
C SER A 263 4.04 24.39 28.98
N VAL A 264 5.35 24.32 28.77
CA VAL A 264 5.98 23.32 27.87
C VAL A 264 6.64 22.27 28.76
N LEU A 265 6.26 21.00 28.54
CA LEU A 265 6.78 19.87 29.31
C LEU A 265 7.65 18.99 28.39
N ASP A 266 8.77 18.48 28.95
CA ASP A 266 9.57 17.45 28.27
C ASP A 266 8.90 16.07 28.31
N ALA A 267 9.53 15.05 27.70
CA ALA A 267 9.03 13.68 27.69
C ALA A 267 8.91 13.05 29.11
N ALA A 268 9.65 13.56 30.10
CA ALA A 268 9.57 13.12 31.50
C ALA A 268 8.48 13.86 32.29
N GLY A 269 7.81 14.85 31.69
CA GLY A 269 6.78 15.66 32.30
C GLY A 269 7.32 16.86 33.10
N ASN A 270 8.60 17.20 32.98
CA ASN A 270 9.18 18.37 33.62
C ASN A 270 8.86 19.64 32.82
N THR A 271 8.52 20.71 33.49
CA THR A 271 8.32 22.00 32.82
C THR A 271 9.66 22.59 32.40
N VAL A 272 9.85 22.77 31.07
CA VAL A 272 11.08 23.30 30.48
C VAL A 272 10.93 24.76 30.01
N ALA A 273 9.70 25.23 29.80
CA ALA A 273 9.44 26.62 29.43
C ALA A 273 8.04 27.07 29.88
N LEU A 274 7.89 28.37 30.15
CA LEU A 274 6.66 29.01 30.68
C LEU A 274 6.45 30.38 30.02
N ASP A 275 5.17 30.76 29.82
CA ASP A 275 4.75 32.15 29.59
C ASP A 275 3.38 32.41 30.24
N CYS A 276 3.07 33.66 30.53
CA CYS A 276 1.77 34.10 31.07
C CYS A 276 1.38 35.44 30.48
N GLN A 277 0.19 35.55 29.93
CA GLN A 277 -0.35 36.76 29.31
C GLN A 277 -1.79 37.01 29.72
N TYR A 278 -2.20 38.28 29.80
CA TYR A 278 -3.60 38.66 29.93
C TYR A 278 -4.30 38.58 28.57
N ALA A 279 -5.57 38.21 28.56
CA ALA A 279 -6.37 38.16 27.33
C ALA A 279 -6.61 39.59 26.79
N ASN A 280 -6.53 39.73 25.48
CA ASN A 280 -6.77 41.02 24.78
C ASN A 280 -8.25 41.23 24.44
N GLU A 281 -8.64 42.48 24.18
CA GLU A 281 -10.01 42.86 23.76
C GLU A 281 -10.44 42.16 22.47
N ASP A 282 -9.52 41.89 21.55
CA ASP A 282 -9.78 41.17 20.30
C ASP A 282 -9.84 39.64 20.47
N HIS A 283 -9.76 39.12 21.71
CA HIS A 283 -9.76 37.72 22.06
C HIS A 283 -8.60 36.90 21.45
N ARG A 284 -7.49 37.56 21.11
CA ARG A 284 -6.29 36.92 20.57
C ARG A 284 -5.10 37.20 21.49
N THR A 285 -4.47 36.16 22.01
CA THR A 285 -3.33 36.27 22.93
C THR A 285 -2.17 35.46 22.37
N VAL A 286 -0.98 36.07 22.33
CA VAL A 286 0.23 35.40 21.86
C VAL A 286 1.12 35.09 23.05
N LEU A 287 1.45 33.83 23.21
CA LEU A 287 2.39 33.31 24.22
C LEU A 287 3.68 32.91 23.51
N ARG A 288 4.83 33.13 24.15
CA ARG A 288 6.15 32.81 23.57
C ARG A 288 7.08 32.25 24.61
N ALA A 289 7.84 31.22 24.22
CA ALA A 289 8.88 30.66 25.08
C ALA A 289 10.04 30.10 24.26
N ILE A 290 11.17 29.89 24.92
CA ILE A 290 12.36 29.25 24.39
C ILE A 290 12.64 28.01 25.22
N VAL A 291 12.85 26.89 24.58
CA VAL A 291 13.33 25.63 25.15
C VAL A 291 14.80 25.50 24.80
N ALA A 292 15.67 25.71 25.77
CA ALA A 292 17.10 25.61 25.57
C ALA A 292 17.53 24.17 25.36
N GLY A 293 18.36 23.92 24.34
CA GLY A 293 18.84 22.58 23.99
C GLY A 293 17.71 21.64 23.59
N ALA A 294 16.76 22.10 22.78
CA ALA A 294 15.60 21.31 22.37
C ALA A 294 15.99 20.13 21.49
N ASP A 295 15.46 18.96 21.80
CA ASP A 295 15.53 17.80 20.92
C ASP A 295 14.60 18.01 19.71
N LEU A 296 15.15 17.90 18.51
CA LEU A 296 14.43 18.14 17.28
C LEU A 296 13.66 16.88 16.84
N TRP A 297 12.44 17.10 16.38
CA TRP A 297 11.61 16.04 15.83
C TRP A 297 12.00 15.73 14.37
N SER A 298 12.13 14.45 14.05
CA SER A 298 12.31 13.95 12.69
C SER A 298 11.71 12.54 12.57
N SER A 299 11.67 11.99 11.36
CA SER A 299 11.24 10.60 11.17
C SER A 299 12.18 9.57 11.80
N GLU A 300 13.43 9.95 12.09
CA GLU A 300 14.43 9.10 12.72
C GLU A 300 14.43 9.28 14.25
N HIS A 301 14.19 10.49 14.73
CA HIS A 301 14.14 10.87 16.15
C HIS A 301 12.85 11.64 16.45
N PRO A 302 11.72 10.98 16.75
CA PRO A 302 10.44 11.63 16.98
C PRO A 302 10.30 12.19 18.39
N ALA A 303 11.19 13.13 18.77
CA ALA A 303 11.18 13.79 20.06
C ALA A 303 9.95 14.69 20.24
N LEU A 304 9.14 14.45 21.25
CA LEU A 304 7.90 15.18 21.51
C LEU A 304 7.91 15.86 22.87
N TYR A 305 7.34 17.04 22.88
CA TYR A 305 7.02 17.86 24.06
C TYR A 305 5.51 17.92 24.23
N THR A 306 5.05 18.29 25.43
CA THR A 306 3.62 18.54 25.70
C THR A 306 3.41 20.02 25.98
N LEU A 307 2.57 20.68 25.18
CA LEU A 307 2.03 22.00 25.46
C LEU A 307 0.81 21.87 26.36
N VAL A 308 0.77 22.61 27.45
CA VAL A 308 -0.44 22.78 28.27
C VAL A 308 -0.76 24.27 28.34
N LEU A 309 -1.97 24.64 27.91
CA LEU A 309 -2.54 25.99 28.05
C LEU A 309 -3.56 25.97 29.18
N THR A 310 -3.43 26.92 30.08
CA THR A 310 -4.37 27.10 31.19
C THR A 310 -5.09 28.43 31.05
N LEU A 311 -6.40 28.39 30.88
CA LEU A 311 -7.26 29.58 30.92
C LEU A 311 -7.66 29.85 32.35
N LYS A 312 -7.42 31.10 32.82
CA LYS A 312 -7.76 31.55 34.18
C LYS A 312 -8.76 32.70 34.10
N ASN A 313 -9.67 32.76 35.08
CA ASN A 313 -10.56 33.89 35.28
C ASN A 313 -10.29 34.45 36.70
N ASN A 314 -9.89 35.72 36.77
CA ASN A 314 -9.48 36.39 38.04
C ASN A 314 -8.43 35.56 38.82
N GLY A 315 -7.48 34.98 38.13
CA GLY A 315 -6.40 34.15 38.66
C GLY A 315 -6.74 32.70 38.99
N ALA A 316 -8.02 32.32 38.95
CA ALA A 316 -8.46 30.93 39.14
C ALA A 316 -8.52 30.17 37.81
N PRO A 317 -7.92 28.97 37.69
CA PRO A 317 -7.98 28.18 36.49
C PRO A 317 -9.40 27.67 36.22
N ILE A 318 -9.88 27.83 34.99
CA ILE A 318 -11.22 27.41 34.57
C ILE A 318 -11.20 26.35 33.46
N GLU A 319 -10.11 26.29 32.67
CA GLU A 319 -9.97 25.31 31.59
C GLU A 319 -8.50 25.01 31.31
N TYR A 320 -8.21 23.77 30.98
CA TYR A 320 -6.92 23.33 30.49
C TYR A 320 -7.11 22.67 29.12
N ILE A 321 -6.20 22.93 28.22
CA ILE A 321 -6.08 22.15 26.97
C ILE A 321 -4.63 21.73 26.77
N SER A 322 -4.39 20.65 26.02
CA SER A 322 -3.03 20.21 25.73
C SER A 322 -2.92 19.57 24.34
N THR A 323 -1.70 19.57 23.83
CA THR A 323 -1.30 18.85 22.63
C THR A 323 0.16 18.44 22.74
N LYS A 324 0.53 17.30 22.14
CA LYS A 324 1.94 16.96 21.91
C LYS A 324 2.45 17.66 20.66
N PHE A 325 3.73 18.01 20.65
CA PHE A 325 4.38 18.64 19.51
C PHE A 325 5.88 18.40 19.52
N GLY A 326 6.53 18.52 18.33
CA GLY A 326 7.99 18.50 18.21
C GLY A 326 8.52 19.74 17.50
N PHE A 327 9.78 20.07 17.75
CA PHE A 327 10.47 21.16 17.08
C PHE A 327 11.01 20.68 15.74
N ARG A 328 10.57 21.31 14.66
CA ARG A 328 11.05 21.04 13.32
C ARG A 328 10.97 22.25 12.40
N LYS A 329 11.83 22.29 11.40
CA LYS A 329 11.81 23.27 10.31
C LYS A 329 11.60 22.54 8.98
N VAL A 330 10.64 22.99 8.17
CA VAL A 330 10.43 22.53 6.80
C VAL A 330 10.61 23.73 5.86
N GLU A 331 11.42 23.58 4.84
CA GLU A 331 11.66 24.64 3.86
C GLU A 331 11.98 24.06 2.47
N ILE A 332 11.72 24.83 1.43
CA ILE A 332 12.22 24.57 0.08
C ILE A 332 13.33 25.61 -0.19
N LEU A 333 14.55 25.11 -0.34
CA LEU A 333 15.71 25.94 -0.62
C LEU A 333 16.43 25.42 -1.88
N ASP A 334 16.65 26.30 -2.87
CA ASP A 334 17.28 25.97 -4.15
C ASP A 334 16.60 24.80 -4.90
N GLY A 335 15.26 24.70 -4.77
CA GLY A 335 14.45 23.64 -5.36
C GLY A 335 14.67 22.27 -4.72
N VAL A 336 14.98 22.26 -3.43
CA VAL A 336 15.14 21.05 -2.60
C VAL A 336 14.36 21.22 -1.30
N ILE A 337 13.51 20.26 -0.98
CA ILE A 337 12.81 20.20 0.32
C ILE A 337 13.83 19.75 1.38
N ARG A 338 13.89 20.51 2.47
CA ARG A 338 14.74 20.22 3.63
C ARG A 338 13.88 20.13 4.89
N ILE A 339 14.24 19.20 5.74
CA ILE A 339 13.71 19.09 7.10
C ILE A 339 14.91 19.18 8.05
N ASN A 340 14.84 20.13 9.00
CA ASN A 340 15.95 20.45 9.90
C ASN A 340 17.28 20.63 9.14
N ASP A 341 17.25 21.46 8.06
CA ASP A 341 18.34 21.77 7.15
C ASP A 341 18.93 20.60 6.33
N ARG A 342 18.37 19.40 6.46
CA ARG A 342 18.78 18.21 5.71
C ARG A 342 17.86 17.92 4.55
N ARG A 343 18.43 17.59 3.38
CA ARG A 343 17.66 17.14 2.21
C ARG A 343 16.92 15.84 2.56
N VAL A 344 15.60 15.84 2.47
CA VAL A 344 14.81 14.64 2.67
C VAL A 344 14.53 13.91 1.34
N VAL A 345 14.48 12.59 1.39
CA VAL A 345 13.87 11.73 0.36
C VAL A 345 12.66 11.06 0.99
N PHE A 346 11.48 11.32 0.45
CA PHE A 346 10.25 10.70 0.93
C PHE A 346 10.15 9.26 0.41
N LYS A 347 10.38 8.32 1.29
CA LYS A 347 10.21 6.87 1.08
C LYS A 347 8.83 6.49 1.59
N GLY A 348 7.81 6.78 0.78
CA GLY A 348 6.44 6.80 1.23
C GLY A 348 5.53 5.75 0.61
N THR A 349 4.32 5.70 1.13
CA THR A 349 3.17 5.00 0.57
C THR A 349 1.92 5.85 0.68
N ASN A 350 0.98 5.66 -0.25
CA ASN A 350 -0.39 6.15 -0.12
C ASN A 350 -1.17 5.24 0.83
N ARG A 351 -2.12 5.78 1.58
CA ARG A 351 -2.92 5.01 2.51
C ARG A 351 -4.38 5.47 2.54
N HIS A 352 -5.28 4.57 2.14
CA HIS A 352 -6.68 4.69 2.46
C HIS A 352 -6.96 4.27 3.91
N GLU A 353 -7.90 4.93 4.60
CA GLU A 353 -8.47 4.43 5.86
C GLU A 353 -9.45 3.30 5.54
N PHE A 354 -8.94 2.08 5.43
CA PHE A 354 -9.72 0.90 5.09
C PHE A 354 -9.26 -0.35 5.86
N ASP A 355 -10.22 -1.14 6.30
CA ASP A 355 -10.00 -2.47 6.87
C ASP A 355 -11.00 -3.47 6.28
N CYS A 356 -10.54 -4.67 5.93
CA CYS A 356 -11.35 -5.68 5.26
C CYS A 356 -12.56 -6.16 6.08
N ARG A 357 -12.60 -5.94 7.40
CA ARG A 357 -13.67 -6.36 8.30
C ARG A 357 -14.59 -5.23 8.70
N THR A 358 -14.08 -4.01 8.80
CA THR A 358 -14.79 -2.86 9.35
C THR A 358 -15.03 -1.73 8.35
N GLY A 359 -14.49 -1.86 7.13
CA GLY A 359 -14.61 -0.83 6.09
C GLY A 359 -13.87 0.45 6.46
N ARG A 360 -14.60 1.57 6.58
CA ARG A 360 -14.05 2.89 6.91
C ARG A 360 -13.64 3.07 8.37
N TYR A 361 -14.14 2.25 9.26
CA TYR A 361 -13.78 2.33 10.67
C TYR A 361 -12.46 1.63 10.92
N ILE A 362 -11.45 2.37 11.36
CA ILE A 362 -10.11 1.87 11.66
C ILE A 362 -9.85 1.95 13.15
N THR A 363 -9.49 0.82 13.77
CA THR A 363 -9.13 0.80 15.20
C THR A 363 -7.70 1.27 15.41
N GLU A 364 -7.37 1.70 16.65
CA GLU A 364 -6.00 2.11 16.97
C GLU A 364 -4.99 0.95 16.82
N GLU A 365 -5.41 -0.29 17.09
CA GLU A 365 -4.56 -1.47 16.88
C GLU A 365 -4.15 -1.61 15.41
N VAL A 366 -5.11 -1.41 14.50
CA VAL A 366 -4.83 -1.46 13.05
C VAL A 366 -3.93 -0.30 12.62
N MET A 367 -4.12 0.90 13.16
CA MET A 367 -3.25 2.05 12.88
C MET A 367 -1.81 1.80 13.32
N ARG A 368 -1.62 1.22 14.52
CA ARG A 368 -0.29 0.86 15.05
C ARG A 368 0.36 -0.23 14.22
N ASP A 369 -0.38 -1.26 13.83
CA ASP A 369 0.11 -2.34 12.96
C ASP A 369 0.56 -1.79 11.61
N ASP A 370 -0.21 -0.86 11.01
CA ASP A 370 0.17 -0.17 9.77
C ASP A 370 1.50 0.60 9.94
N LEU A 371 1.62 1.42 11.00
CA LEU A 371 2.82 2.22 11.27
C LEU A 371 4.06 1.37 11.58
N GLU A 372 3.90 0.30 12.36
CA GLU A 372 4.99 -0.64 12.62
C GLU A 372 5.50 -1.29 11.34
N LYS A 373 4.59 -1.75 10.47
CA LYS A 373 4.96 -2.32 9.18
C LYS A 373 5.59 -1.28 8.25
N MET A 374 5.09 -0.04 8.21
CA MET A 374 5.70 1.05 7.44
C MET A 374 7.14 1.31 7.91
N LYS A 375 7.36 1.44 9.22
CA LYS A 375 8.72 1.63 9.77
C LYS A 375 9.63 0.45 9.47
N ARG A 376 9.14 -0.79 9.60
CA ARG A 376 9.88 -2.01 9.24
C ARG A 376 10.20 -2.10 7.74
N ALA A 377 9.37 -1.49 6.89
CA ALA A 377 9.65 -1.34 5.45
C ALA A 377 10.59 -0.15 5.13
N ASN A 378 11.24 0.45 6.12
CA ASN A 378 12.09 1.63 5.95
C ASN A 378 11.35 2.87 5.40
N MET A 379 10.03 2.94 5.53
CA MET A 379 9.24 4.10 5.15
C MET A 379 9.37 5.22 6.16
N ASN A 380 9.43 6.45 5.69
CA ASN A 380 9.48 7.66 6.51
C ASN A 380 8.28 8.59 6.26
N ALA A 381 7.42 8.27 5.31
CA ALA A 381 6.34 9.16 4.91
C ALA A 381 5.07 8.40 4.52
N VAL A 382 3.92 9.07 4.67
CA VAL A 382 2.62 8.62 4.19
C VAL A 382 1.86 9.79 3.57
N ARG A 383 1.13 9.54 2.48
CA ARG A 383 0.11 10.46 1.96
C ARG A 383 -1.27 9.93 2.39
N THR A 384 -2.08 10.81 3.00
CA THR A 384 -3.43 10.47 3.43
C THR A 384 -4.39 10.50 2.24
N SER A 385 -4.24 9.57 1.33
CA SER A 385 -5.02 9.50 0.09
C SER A 385 -6.46 9.02 0.36
N HIS A 386 -7.48 9.78 -0.01
CA HIS A 386 -7.44 11.12 -0.57
C HIS A 386 -8.33 12.02 0.29
N TYR A 387 -8.09 12.03 1.60
CA TYR A 387 -8.89 12.74 2.60
C TYR A 387 -8.16 12.81 3.94
N PRO A 388 -8.51 13.80 4.81
CA PRO A 388 -7.93 13.89 6.14
C PRO A 388 -8.19 12.61 6.94
N ASN A 389 -7.15 11.94 7.41
CA ASN A 389 -7.29 10.76 8.26
C ASN A 389 -7.79 11.14 9.66
N CYS A 390 -8.18 10.16 10.47
CA CYS A 390 -8.67 10.46 11.81
C CYS A 390 -7.59 11.13 12.69
N PRO A 391 -7.93 11.98 13.64
CA PRO A 391 -6.95 12.71 14.46
C PRO A 391 -5.97 11.80 15.21
N ARG A 392 -6.40 10.59 15.62
CA ARG A 392 -5.52 9.63 16.30
C ARG A 392 -4.39 9.14 15.40
N TRP A 393 -4.64 9.00 14.10
CA TRP A 393 -3.61 8.65 13.12
C TRP A 393 -2.50 9.71 13.08
N MET A 394 -2.85 11.00 13.10
CA MET A 394 -1.88 12.09 13.12
C MET A 394 -1.02 12.08 14.39
N GLU A 395 -1.67 11.88 15.55
CA GLU A 395 -0.95 11.74 16.82
C GLU A 395 0.02 10.55 16.81
N LEU A 396 -0.39 9.43 16.21
CA LEU A 396 0.48 8.26 16.07
C LEU A 396 1.62 8.51 15.08
N CYS A 397 1.38 9.23 13.97
CA CYS A 397 2.45 9.64 13.07
C CYS A 397 3.48 10.56 13.75
N ASP A 398 3.04 11.44 14.66
CA ASP A 398 3.93 12.23 15.51
C ASP A 398 4.78 11.32 16.42
N GLU A 399 4.17 10.31 17.06
CA GLU A 399 4.83 9.37 18.00
C GLU A 399 5.81 8.41 17.29
N TYR A 400 5.46 7.92 16.10
CA TYR A 400 6.29 6.95 15.34
C TYR A 400 7.34 7.62 14.44
N GLY A 401 7.24 8.92 14.21
CA GLY A 401 8.10 9.65 13.29
C GLY A 401 7.80 9.27 11.83
N ILE A 402 6.62 9.66 11.34
CA ILE A 402 6.23 9.51 9.93
C ILE A 402 5.84 10.89 9.40
N TYR A 403 6.49 11.35 8.35
CA TYR A 403 6.10 12.58 7.63
C TYR A 403 4.77 12.37 6.93
N VAL A 404 3.86 13.33 7.05
CA VAL A 404 2.53 13.25 6.46
C VAL A 404 2.35 14.31 5.38
N ILE A 405 1.94 13.89 4.18
CA ILE A 405 1.26 14.73 3.22
C ILE A 405 -0.23 14.61 3.54
N ASP A 406 -0.78 15.66 4.16
CA ASP A 406 -2.18 15.66 4.60
C ASP A 406 -3.07 16.20 3.50
N GLU A 407 -4.03 15.35 3.04
CA GLU A 407 -4.77 15.63 1.83
C GLU A 407 -6.21 16.01 2.11
N ASN A 408 -6.66 17.01 1.38
CA ASN A 408 -8.01 17.54 1.41
C ASN A 408 -8.99 16.56 0.76
N ASN A 409 -10.18 16.42 1.35
CA ASN A 409 -11.27 15.60 0.83
C ASN A 409 -11.89 16.24 -0.44
N MET A 410 -11.16 16.19 -1.54
CA MET A 410 -11.58 16.72 -2.84
C MET A 410 -11.04 15.87 -3.98
N GLU A 411 -11.96 15.18 -4.64
CA GLU A 411 -11.72 14.50 -5.90
C GLU A 411 -12.97 14.55 -6.79
N SER A 412 -12.78 14.92 -8.05
CA SER A 412 -13.88 15.06 -9.02
C SER A 412 -13.60 14.39 -10.36
N HIS A 413 -12.71 13.37 -10.35
CA HIS A 413 -12.21 12.67 -11.53
C HIS A 413 -13.33 12.21 -12.47
N GLY A 414 -14.42 11.66 -11.94
CA GLY A 414 -15.55 11.18 -12.72
C GLY A 414 -16.23 12.27 -13.54
N THR A 415 -16.18 13.54 -13.15
CA THR A 415 -16.76 14.64 -13.96
C THR A 415 -15.97 14.90 -15.24
N ASN A 416 -14.68 14.57 -15.27
CA ASN A 416 -13.81 14.70 -16.44
C ASN A 416 -14.07 13.61 -17.47
N ARG A 417 -14.66 12.49 -17.04
CA ARG A 417 -14.94 11.30 -17.85
C ARG A 417 -16.44 11.02 -18.03
N SER A 418 -17.32 11.91 -17.55
CA SER A 418 -18.76 11.72 -17.66
C SER A 418 -19.20 11.47 -19.09
N THR A 419 -19.95 10.39 -19.29
CA THR A 419 -20.60 10.06 -20.56
C THR A 419 -21.84 10.89 -20.83
N ILE A 420 -22.31 11.66 -19.83
CA ILE A 420 -23.50 12.51 -19.93
C ILE A 420 -23.12 13.81 -20.63
N ILE A 421 -23.64 14.01 -21.83
CA ILE A 421 -23.37 15.21 -22.63
C ILE A 421 -23.85 16.44 -21.91
N GLY A 422 -22.96 17.42 -21.70
CA GLY A 422 -23.26 18.71 -21.09
C GLY A 422 -23.13 18.74 -19.57
N CYS A 423 -22.68 17.67 -18.93
CA CYS A 423 -22.29 17.72 -17.52
C CYS A 423 -21.09 18.64 -17.31
N PRO A 424 -21.17 19.57 -16.36
CA PRO A 424 -20.05 20.46 -16.06
C PRO A 424 -18.93 19.69 -15.37
N GLN A 425 -17.71 20.01 -15.72
CA GLN A 425 -16.51 19.61 -14.95
C GLN A 425 -16.36 20.53 -13.74
N ILE A 426 -15.94 19.98 -12.62
CA ILE A 426 -15.78 20.68 -11.34
C ILE A 426 -14.44 20.33 -10.68
N PRO A 427 -13.93 21.19 -9.73
CA PRO A 427 -14.46 22.51 -9.39
C PRO A 427 -14.17 23.59 -10.44
N ASP A 428 -13.05 23.52 -11.19
CA ASP A 428 -12.65 24.48 -12.20
C ASP A 428 -12.93 25.95 -11.76
N SER A 429 -13.20 26.82 -12.69
CA SER A 429 -13.54 28.22 -12.45
C SER A 429 -15.05 28.42 -12.18
N ARG A 430 -15.70 27.46 -11.49
CA ARG A 430 -17.13 27.47 -11.20
C ARG A 430 -17.42 28.05 -9.81
N PRO A 431 -17.93 29.30 -9.74
CA PRO A 431 -18.08 30.01 -8.48
C PRO A 431 -19.05 29.34 -7.51
N GLU A 432 -20.03 28.58 -8.00
CA GLU A 432 -20.99 27.84 -7.18
C GLU A 432 -20.35 26.75 -6.32
N TRP A 433 -19.17 26.24 -6.72
CA TRP A 433 -18.42 25.21 -5.98
C TRP A 433 -17.37 25.78 -5.04
N GLU A 434 -17.07 27.08 -5.13
CA GLU A 434 -16.03 27.72 -4.34
C GLU A 434 -16.20 27.49 -2.85
N LYS A 435 -17.43 27.68 -2.34
CA LYS A 435 -17.69 27.54 -0.90
C LYS A 435 -17.47 26.11 -0.42
N ALA A 436 -17.91 25.11 -1.17
CA ALA A 436 -17.71 23.70 -0.83
C ALA A 436 -16.22 23.31 -0.79
N CYS A 437 -15.42 23.79 -1.77
CA CYS A 437 -13.99 23.54 -1.81
C CYS A 437 -13.24 24.29 -0.70
N MET A 438 -13.59 25.56 -0.46
CA MET A 438 -12.99 26.36 0.62
C MET A 438 -13.32 25.82 2.01
N ASP A 439 -14.53 25.35 2.25
CA ASP A 439 -14.92 24.72 3.51
C ASP A 439 -14.05 23.47 3.80
N ARG A 440 -13.82 22.66 2.79
CA ARG A 440 -13.00 21.45 2.90
C ARG A 440 -11.53 21.75 3.23
N ILE A 441 -10.89 22.66 2.47
CA ILE A 441 -9.48 23.01 2.70
C ILE A 441 -9.28 23.77 4.02
N GLN A 442 -10.24 24.58 4.44
CA GLN A 442 -10.22 25.22 5.74
C GLN A 442 -10.36 24.20 6.87
N ALA A 443 -11.24 23.22 6.70
CA ALA A 443 -11.41 22.16 7.70
C ALA A 443 -10.15 21.32 7.88
N LEU A 444 -9.46 20.95 6.79
CA LEU A 444 -8.17 20.27 6.82
C LEU A 444 -7.17 21.09 7.65
N TYR A 445 -6.89 22.32 7.23
CA TYR A 445 -5.90 23.17 7.88
C TYR A 445 -6.23 23.42 9.36
N GLU A 446 -7.46 23.90 9.64
CA GLU A 446 -7.85 24.26 11.00
C GLU A 446 -7.78 23.08 11.96
N ARG A 447 -8.13 21.87 11.54
CA ARG A 447 -8.06 20.65 12.35
C ARG A 447 -6.63 20.24 12.66
N ASP A 448 -5.73 20.19 11.65
CA ASP A 448 -4.44 19.52 11.73
C ASP A 448 -3.23 20.47 11.76
N LYS A 449 -3.46 21.81 11.76
CA LYS A 449 -2.40 22.84 11.75
C LYS A 449 -1.35 22.72 12.86
N ASN A 450 -1.66 22.04 13.95
CA ASN A 450 -0.73 21.84 15.08
C ASN A 450 -0.02 20.47 15.07
N CYS A 451 -0.33 19.57 14.10
CA CYS A 451 0.32 18.28 14.00
C CYS A 451 1.76 18.44 13.51
N THR A 452 2.71 17.86 14.22
CA THR A 452 4.14 17.94 13.87
C THR A 452 4.48 17.14 12.63
N CYS A 453 3.87 15.97 12.45
CA CYS A 453 4.10 15.05 11.31
C CYS A 453 3.71 15.65 9.96
N VAL A 454 2.73 16.56 9.92
CA VAL A 454 2.28 17.20 8.69
C VAL A 454 3.36 18.13 8.15
N VAL A 455 3.94 17.81 7.02
CA VAL A 455 4.99 18.60 6.36
C VAL A 455 4.50 19.26 5.08
N CYS A 456 3.37 18.81 4.55
CA CYS A 456 2.78 19.29 3.32
C CYS A 456 1.24 19.29 3.41
N TRP A 457 0.63 20.34 2.88
CA TRP A 457 -0.80 20.42 2.63
C TRP A 457 -1.07 20.03 1.18
N SER A 458 -1.84 18.96 0.94
CA SER A 458 -2.29 18.59 -0.39
C SER A 458 -3.72 19.05 -0.62
N MET A 459 -3.95 19.78 -1.71
CA MET A 459 -5.25 20.43 -1.96
C MET A 459 -6.32 19.47 -2.47
N GLY A 460 -5.96 18.25 -2.82
CA GLY A 460 -6.86 17.21 -3.31
C GLY A 460 -6.23 16.38 -4.42
N ASN A 461 -7.02 15.47 -4.95
CA ASN A 461 -6.63 14.49 -5.95
C ASN A 461 -7.44 14.68 -7.24
N GLU A 462 -6.88 14.35 -8.38
CA GLU A 462 -7.49 14.17 -9.71
C GLU A 462 -8.68 15.11 -10.01
N SER A 463 -8.52 16.36 -9.65
CA SER A 463 -9.50 17.43 -9.88
C SER A 463 -8.94 18.48 -10.85
N LEU A 464 -9.83 19.21 -11.51
CA LEU A 464 -9.41 20.29 -12.39
C LEU A 464 -8.90 21.51 -11.61
N GLY A 465 -7.91 22.18 -12.17
CA GLY A 465 -7.44 23.47 -11.72
C GLY A 465 -8.49 24.59 -11.90
N GLY A 466 -8.03 25.83 -12.03
CA GLY A 466 -8.88 26.99 -12.23
C GLY A 466 -8.90 27.95 -11.05
N GLU A 467 -9.85 28.90 -11.01
CA GLU A 467 -9.87 29.98 -10.02
C GLU A 467 -10.19 29.49 -8.59
N THR A 468 -11.02 28.46 -8.44
CA THR A 468 -11.32 27.91 -7.11
C THR A 468 -10.08 27.27 -6.46
N PRO A 469 -9.33 26.36 -7.11
CA PRO A 469 -8.05 25.87 -6.60
C PRO A 469 -7.01 26.99 -6.35
N LYS A 470 -6.96 28.05 -7.19
CA LYS A 470 -6.08 29.20 -6.93
C LYS A 470 -6.40 29.89 -5.62
N LYS A 471 -7.70 30.00 -5.25
CA LYS A 471 -8.09 30.58 -3.96
C LYS A 471 -7.72 29.67 -2.79
N MET A 472 -7.86 28.33 -2.95
CA MET A 472 -7.42 27.36 -1.95
C MET A 472 -5.91 27.45 -1.72
N TYR A 473 -5.10 27.49 -2.77
CA TYR A 473 -3.64 27.66 -2.68
C TYR A 473 -3.26 28.94 -1.95
N ARG A 474 -3.85 30.11 -2.37
CA ARG A 474 -3.59 31.40 -1.72
C ARG A 474 -3.99 31.38 -0.25
N TYR A 475 -5.10 30.73 0.10
CA TYR A 475 -5.51 30.57 1.49
C TYR A 475 -4.44 29.87 2.31
N LEU A 476 -3.99 28.67 1.89
CA LEU A 476 -2.96 27.92 2.60
C LEU A 476 -1.66 28.72 2.75
N LYS A 477 -1.19 29.36 1.69
CA LYS A 477 0.04 30.21 1.72
C LYS A 477 -0.08 31.42 2.63
N ASN A 478 -1.30 31.92 2.86
CA ASN A 478 -1.55 33.04 3.76
C ASN A 478 -1.64 32.64 5.24
N VAL A 479 -2.12 31.42 5.54
CA VAL A 479 -2.35 30.97 6.92
C VAL A 479 -1.20 30.15 7.48
N ASP A 480 -0.36 29.55 6.62
CA ASP A 480 0.77 28.72 7.04
C ASP A 480 2.02 28.96 6.18
N ASP A 481 3.07 29.43 6.83
CA ASP A 481 4.39 29.66 6.27
C ASP A 481 5.41 28.56 6.65
N THR A 482 4.96 27.49 7.32
CA THR A 482 5.80 26.42 7.89
C THR A 482 5.74 25.11 7.11
N ARG A 483 4.89 25.02 6.09
CA ARG A 483 4.67 23.82 5.27
C ARG A 483 4.56 24.21 3.80
N PHE A 484 4.93 23.29 2.92
CA PHE A 484 4.71 23.48 1.49
C PHE A 484 3.33 22.97 1.07
N VAL A 485 2.89 23.39 -0.12
CA VAL A 485 1.59 23.01 -0.69
C VAL A 485 1.80 22.14 -1.91
N HIS A 486 1.02 21.08 -2.02
CA HIS A 486 0.94 20.16 -3.15
C HIS A 486 -0.47 20.16 -3.75
N PHE A 487 -0.55 19.95 -5.05
CA PHE A 487 -1.79 19.66 -5.76
C PHE A 487 -1.53 18.77 -6.96
N GLU A 488 -2.19 17.62 -7.00
CA GLU A 488 -2.22 16.77 -8.20
C GLU A 488 -3.44 17.13 -9.03
N CYS A 489 -3.20 17.85 -10.12
CA CYS A 489 -4.22 18.45 -10.96
C CYS A 489 -4.28 17.74 -12.32
N HIS A 490 -5.48 17.44 -12.80
CA HIS A 490 -5.69 17.08 -14.19
C HIS A 490 -5.86 18.34 -15.02
N GLY A 491 -4.97 18.56 -16.03
CA GLY A 491 -5.17 19.67 -16.96
C GLY A 491 -3.89 20.34 -17.47
N ASP A 492 -3.97 21.64 -17.74
CA ASP A 492 -2.96 22.45 -18.40
C ASP A 492 -1.67 22.57 -17.55
N PRO A 493 -0.48 22.52 -18.17
CA PRO A 493 0.80 22.81 -17.52
C PRO A 493 0.86 24.14 -16.75
N GLU A 494 0.08 25.15 -17.12
CA GLU A 494 -0.04 26.40 -16.38
C GLU A 494 -0.69 26.26 -15.01
N GLU A 495 -1.53 25.24 -14.81
CA GLU A 495 -2.18 24.94 -13.53
C GLU A 495 -1.24 24.29 -12.52
N GLN A 496 -0.13 23.73 -12.96
CA GLN A 496 0.95 23.24 -12.08
C GLN A 496 1.57 24.36 -11.22
N SER A 497 1.26 25.63 -11.52
CA SER A 497 1.63 26.77 -10.66
C SER A 497 0.89 26.81 -9.32
N LEU A 498 -0.05 25.90 -9.08
CA LEU A 498 -0.82 25.76 -7.83
C LEU A 498 -0.14 24.85 -6.79
N SER A 499 1.11 24.45 -7.04
CA SER A 499 1.86 23.57 -6.16
C SER A 499 3.29 24.09 -5.96
N ASP A 500 3.81 24.04 -4.74
CA ASP A 500 5.20 24.37 -4.43
C ASP A 500 6.18 23.30 -4.95
N VAL A 501 5.68 22.12 -5.32
CA VAL A 501 6.46 21.00 -5.84
C VAL A 501 5.93 20.57 -7.21
N GLN A 502 6.81 20.06 -8.05
CA GLN A 502 6.39 19.37 -9.26
C GLN A 502 5.96 17.97 -8.90
N SER A 503 4.77 17.57 -9.35
CA SER A 503 4.24 16.23 -9.20
C SER A 503 3.67 15.73 -10.52
N LYS A 504 3.79 14.41 -10.73
CA LYS A 504 3.11 13.71 -11.82
C LYS A 504 2.93 12.26 -11.39
N MET A 505 1.69 11.81 -11.33
CA MET A 505 1.37 10.41 -11.06
C MET A 505 2.01 9.50 -12.10
N TYR A 506 2.61 8.41 -11.63
CA TYR A 506 3.15 7.32 -12.45
C TYR A 506 4.12 7.77 -13.56
N ALA A 507 4.80 8.92 -13.37
CA ALA A 507 5.86 9.33 -14.27
C ALA A 507 6.95 8.26 -14.33
N ARG A 508 7.38 7.93 -15.55
CA ARG A 508 8.41 6.91 -15.78
C ARG A 508 9.77 7.41 -15.27
N PRO A 509 10.70 6.52 -14.89
CA PRO A 509 12.05 6.91 -14.50
C PRO A 509 12.73 7.85 -15.49
N ARG A 510 12.55 7.61 -16.79
CA ARG A 510 13.06 8.47 -17.85
C ARG A 510 12.48 9.90 -17.80
N GLU A 511 11.20 10.05 -17.53
CA GLU A 511 10.54 11.36 -17.42
C GLU A 511 11.04 12.12 -16.18
N CYS A 512 11.25 11.39 -15.07
CA CYS A 512 11.85 11.95 -13.85
C CYS A 512 13.28 12.44 -14.12
N GLU A 513 14.10 11.66 -14.82
CA GLU A 513 15.46 12.06 -15.19
C GLU A 513 15.47 13.25 -16.15
N GLU A 514 14.57 13.28 -17.13
CA GLU A 514 14.42 14.40 -18.06
C GLU A 514 14.06 15.70 -17.30
N TYR A 515 13.14 15.62 -16.33
CA TYR A 515 12.84 16.77 -15.46
C TYR A 515 14.08 17.22 -14.69
N ALA A 516 14.80 16.30 -14.06
CA ALA A 516 16.01 16.63 -13.27
C ALA A 516 17.10 17.32 -14.09
N LEU A 517 17.24 16.92 -15.35
CA LEU A 517 18.22 17.51 -16.28
C LEU A 517 17.81 18.88 -16.81
N THR A 518 16.51 19.13 -16.99
CA THR A 518 16.00 20.36 -17.56
C THR A 518 15.63 21.41 -16.51
N ARG A 519 15.13 20.99 -15.36
CA ARG A 519 14.67 21.82 -14.21
C ARG A 519 13.94 23.09 -14.65
N ARG A 520 12.99 22.97 -15.54
CA ARG A 520 12.35 24.10 -16.25
C ARG A 520 11.76 25.17 -15.33
N ASP A 521 11.26 24.76 -14.14
CA ASP A 521 10.60 25.65 -13.19
C ASP A 521 11.32 25.77 -11.83
N GLY A 522 12.42 25.03 -11.63
CA GLY A 522 13.25 25.12 -10.43
C GLY A 522 12.64 24.48 -9.17
N ARG A 523 11.44 23.87 -9.24
CA ARG A 523 10.78 23.22 -8.10
C ARG A 523 11.39 21.86 -7.77
N PRO A 524 11.26 21.34 -6.52
CA PRO A 524 11.54 19.94 -6.22
C PRO A 524 10.50 19.04 -6.91
N TYR A 525 10.90 17.80 -7.22
CA TYR A 525 10.05 16.80 -7.85
C TYR A 525 9.69 15.71 -6.86
N LEU A 526 8.39 15.46 -6.69
CA LEU A 526 7.83 14.48 -5.77
C LEU A 526 6.75 13.66 -6.48
N LEU A 527 6.88 12.34 -6.47
CA LEU A 527 5.87 11.45 -7.04
C LEU A 527 4.78 11.20 -5.99
N CYS A 528 3.65 11.90 -6.08
CA CYS A 528 2.53 11.65 -5.15
C CYS A 528 1.98 10.23 -5.30
N GLU A 529 2.12 9.62 -6.49
CA GLU A 529 1.84 8.22 -6.76
C GLU A 529 2.85 7.66 -7.76
N TYR A 530 3.39 6.48 -7.45
CA TYR A 530 4.26 5.73 -8.34
C TYR A 530 4.23 4.24 -7.99
N THR A 531 4.71 3.39 -8.88
CA THR A 531 4.82 1.94 -8.64
C THR A 531 3.48 1.36 -8.16
N HIS A 532 2.55 1.20 -9.14
CA HIS A 532 1.21 0.68 -8.86
C HIS A 532 1.27 -0.79 -8.43
N ALA A 533 1.02 -1.04 -7.13
CA ALA A 533 1.26 -2.33 -6.50
C ALA A 533 0.12 -3.35 -6.70
N MET A 534 -0.62 -3.27 -7.80
CA MET A 534 -1.74 -4.17 -8.11
C MET A 534 -1.24 -5.58 -8.44
N GLY A 535 -1.72 -6.58 -7.70
CA GLY A 535 -1.36 -7.98 -7.90
C GLY A 535 0.15 -8.23 -7.86
N ASN A 536 0.67 -9.04 -8.78
CA ASN A 536 2.09 -9.32 -8.93
C ASN A 536 2.78 -8.20 -9.73
N SER A 537 3.39 -7.24 -9.04
CA SER A 537 3.88 -5.98 -9.59
C SER A 537 5.13 -5.46 -8.87
N CYS A 538 5.36 -4.15 -8.86
CA CYS A 538 6.51 -3.44 -8.28
C CYS A 538 7.85 -3.79 -8.96
N GLY A 539 7.83 -4.20 -10.22
CA GLY A 539 9.03 -4.38 -11.03
C GLY A 539 9.69 -3.04 -11.37
N SER A 540 11.02 -3.02 -11.44
CA SER A 540 11.84 -1.84 -11.81
C SER A 540 11.73 -0.65 -10.84
N THR A 541 11.31 -0.85 -9.60
CA THR A 541 11.24 0.21 -8.58
C THR A 541 12.64 0.74 -8.21
N ASP A 542 13.69 -0.07 -8.36
CA ASP A 542 15.09 0.28 -8.20
C ASP A 542 15.54 1.43 -9.11
N GLU A 543 14.93 1.60 -10.27
CA GLU A 543 15.26 2.69 -11.19
C GLU A 543 14.92 4.06 -10.59
N TYR A 544 13.82 4.17 -9.84
CA TYR A 544 13.45 5.41 -9.16
C TYR A 544 14.39 5.74 -7.99
N THR A 545 14.67 4.76 -7.13
CA THR A 545 15.54 4.97 -5.97
C THR A 545 16.96 5.34 -6.39
N THR A 546 17.46 4.78 -7.49
CA THR A 546 18.76 5.16 -8.09
C THR A 546 18.75 6.62 -8.55
N LEU A 547 17.65 7.11 -9.16
CA LEU A 547 17.54 8.50 -9.59
C LEU A 547 17.46 9.46 -8.40
N TRP A 548 16.80 9.07 -7.30
CA TRP A 548 16.73 9.90 -6.09
C TRP A 548 18.10 10.11 -5.45
N ASP A 549 18.97 9.11 -5.52
CA ASP A 549 20.36 9.22 -5.05
C ASP A 549 21.21 10.10 -5.98
N LYS A 550 20.91 10.07 -7.28
CA LYS A 550 21.67 10.77 -8.32
C LYS A 550 21.34 12.27 -8.43
N TYR A 551 20.06 12.62 -8.31
CA TYR A 551 19.58 13.99 -8.56
C TYR A 551 18.94 14.60 -7.31
N PRO A 552 19.52 15.67 -6.73
CA PRO A 552 19.02 16.27 -5.50
C PRO A 552 17.56 16.77 -5.54
N CYS A 553 17.09 17.21 -6.70
CA CYS A 553 15.72 17.70 -6.87
C CYS A 553 14.67 16.60 -6.94
N LEU A 554 15.05 15.33 -7.17
CA LEU A 554 14.15 14.19 -7.12
C LEU A 554 14.08 13.69 -5.67
N GLN A 555 12.95 13.90 -5.01
CA GLN A 555 12.86 13.76 -3.56
C GLN A 555 11.90 12.67 -3.10
N GLY A 556 11.84 11.58 -3.88
CA GLY A 556 11.09 10.40 -3.48
C GLY A 556 9.69 10.33 -4.07
N GLY A 557 8.87 9.47 -3.45
CA GLY A 557 7.51 9.23 -3.89
C GLY A 557 6.76 8.31 -2.95
N PHE A 558 5.46 8.14 -3.27
CA PHE A 558 4.52 7.36 -2.49
C PHE A 558 3.97 6.21 -3.32
N VAL A 559 4.26 4.98 -2.93
CA VAL A 559 3.73 3.78 -3.62
C VAL A 559 2.22 3.79 -3.57
N TRP A 560 1.55 3.47 -4.65
CA TRP A 560 0.12 3.22 -4.70
C TRP A 560 -0.17 1.72 -4.61
N ASP A 561 -0.76 1.19 -3.51
CA ASP A 561 -0.97 1.84 -2.24
C ASP A 561 -0.56 0.90 -1.08
N TRP A 562 -1.05 1.12 0.13
CA TRP A 562 -0.61 0.39 1.33
C TRP A 562 -1.28 -0.98 1.48
N VAL A 563 -2.60 -1.07 1.35
CA VAL A 563 -3.36 -2.30 1.62
C VAL A 563 -4.45 -2.51 0.57
N ASP A 564 -4.59 -3.75 0.07
CA ASP A 564 -5.70 -4.10 -0.81
C ASP A 564 -7.04 -3.73 -0.16
N GLN A 565 -7.84 -2.93 -0.84
CA GLN A 565 -9.16 -2.56 -0.38
C GLN A 565 -10.17 -3.68 -0.70
N SER A 566 -10.00 -4.85 -0.11
CA SER A 566 -10.88 -6.00 -0.30
C SER A 566 -11.69 -6.30 0.97
N ILE A 567 -12.92 -6.73 0.82
CA ILE A 567 -13.84 -7.00 1.95
C ILE A 567 -13.82 -8.49 2.29
N LEU A 568 -13.49 -8.81 3.55
CA LEU A 568 -13.55 -10.20 4.03
C LEU A 568 -15.01 -10.62 4.17
N THR A 569 -15.40 -11.63 3.42
CA THR A 569 -16.77 -12.18 3.44
C THR A 569 -16.75 -13.69 3.31
N LYS A 570 -17.95 -14.30 3.24
CA LYS A 570 -18.13 -15.75 3.08
C LYS A 570 -19.01 -16.03 1.88
N ASP A 571 -18.66 -17.08 1.14
CA ASP A 571 -19.50 -17.59 0.08
C ASP A 571 -20.67 -18.45 0.64
N ASP A 572 -21.52 -18.96 -0.25
CA ASP A 572 -22.68 -19.80 0.10
C ASP A 572 -22.28 -21.11 0.79
N GLN A 573 -21.02 -21.52 0.71
CA GLN A 573 -20.49 -22.72 1.39
C GLN A 573 -19.86 -22.39 2.75
N GLY A 574 -19.83 -21.10 3.13
CA GLY A 574 -19.22 -20.61 4.36
C GLY A 574 -17.70 -20.47 4.32
N ARG A 575 -17.05 -20.57 3.14
CA ARG A 575 -15.63 -20.33 2.95
C ARG A 575 -15.34 -18.84 2.97
N GLU A 576 -14.39 -18.41 3.79
CA GLU A 576 -13.95 -17.02 3.85
C GLU A 576 -13.09 -16.68 2.62
N TYR A 577 -13.28 -15.48 2.07
CA TYR A 577 -12.46 -14.93 1.01
C TYR A 577 -12.49 -13.41 1.02
N LEU A 578 -11.51 -12.81 0.37
CA LEU A 578 -11.44 -11.37 0.14
C LEU A 578 -12.19 -11.03 -1.15
N ALA A 579 -13.29 -10.31 -0.99
CA ALA A 579 -14.18 -9.91 -2.07
C ALA A 579 -13.77 -8.56 -2.67
N TYR A 580 -14.10 -8.36 -3.95
CA TYR A 580 -13.86 -7.14 -4.70
C TYR A 580 -15.12 -6.67 -5.45
N GLY A 581 -15.02 -5.59 -6.22
CA GLY A 581 -16.16 -5.03 -6.95
C GLY A 581 -16.86 -6.04 -7.85
N GLY A 582 -18.19 -6.07 -7.81
CA GLY A 582 -19.05 -7.03 -8.51
C GLY A 582 -19.44 -8.25 -7.69
N ASP A 583 -18.67 -8.63 -6.65
CA ASP A 583 -18.97 -9.79 -5.81
C ASP A 583 -20.25 -9.61 -4.99
N PHE A 584 -20.65 -8.40 -4.72
CA PHE A 584 -21.89 -8.06 -4.02
C PHE A 584 -23.06 -7.79 -4.99
N GLY A 585 -22.86 -8.04 -6.29
CA GLY A 585 -23.85 -7.72 -7.34
C GLY A 585 -23.98 -6.22 -7.58
N ASP A 586 -22.99 -5.45 -7.22
CA ASP A 586 -22.92 -4.00 -7.40
C ASP A 586 -22.70 -3.62 -8.87
N GLU A 587 -23.45 -2.60 -9.32
CA GLU A 587 -23.34 -1.98 -10.65
C GLU A 587 -23.54 -0.47 -10.53
N PRO A 588 -22.69 0.35 -11.18
CA PRO A 588 -21.43 -0.01 -11.82
C PRO A 588 -20.36 -0.49 -10.83
N ASN A 589 -19.40 -1.27 -11.31
CA ASN A 589 -18.22 -1.64 -10.51
C ASN A 589 -16.97 -1.70 -11.38
N ASP A 590 -15.79 -1.69 -10.75
CA ASP A 590 -14.48 -1.78 -11.41
C ASP A 590 -13.68 -3.02 -10.96
N GLY A 591 -14.40 -4.07 -10.51
CA GLY A 591 -13.84 -5.39 -10.22
C GLY A 591 -12.74 -5.39 -9.17
N HIS A 592 -11.67 -6.15 -9.43
CA HIS A 592 -10.53 -6.31 -8.53
C HIS A 592 -9.51 -5.15 -8.60
N PHE A 593 -9.85 -4.04 -9.25
CA PHE A 593 -8.96 -2.87 -9.31
C PHE A 593 -8.70 -2.23 -7.94
N CYS A 594 -9.55 -2.56 -6.94
CA CYS A 594 -9.33 -2.21 -5.52
C CYS A 594 -8.15 -2.95 -4.85
N GLY A 595 -7.55 -3.94 -5.52
CA GLY A 595 -6.46 -4.75 -5.00
C GLY A 595 -5.08 -4.28 -5.44
N ASN A 596 -4.64 -3.13 -4.97
CA ASN A 596 -3.40 -2.47 -5.36
C ASN A 596 -2.43 -2.22 -4.19
N GLY A 597 -2.61 -2.95 -3.09
CA GLY A 597 -1.83 -2.80 -1.87
C GLY A 597 -0.46 -3.51 -1.88
N LEU A 598 0.49 -2.94 -1.13
CA LEU A 598 1.72 -3.64 -0.70
C LEU A 598 1.42 -4.78 0.28
N LEU A 599 0.27 -4.71 0.95
CA LEU A 599 -0.25 -5.76 1.82
C LEU A 599 -1.56 -6.30 1.26
N PHE A 600 -1.87 -7.56 1.55
CA PHE A 600 -3.22 -8.08 1.34
C PHE A 600 -4.24 -7.34 2.21
N GLY A 601 -5.53 -7.43 1.85
CA GLY A 601 -6.61 -6.77 2.59
C GLY A 601 -6.69 -7.12 4.07
N ASP A 602 -6.26 -8.30 4.44
CA ASP A 602 -6.15 -8.77 5.84
C ASP A 602 -4.81 -8.42 6.51
N ARG A 603 -3.98 -7.60 5.87
CA ARG A 603 -2.66 -7.12 6.30
C ARG A 603 -1.56 -8.16 6.38
N ARG A 604 -1.74 -9.36 5.79
CA ARG A 604 -0.62 -10.25 5.50
C ARG A 604 0.35 -9.56 4.55
N ILE A 605 1.65 -9.79 4.76
CA ILE A 605 2.72 -9.20 3.95
C ILE A 605 2.76 -9.90 2.58
N THR A 606 2.90 -9.12 1.50
CA THR A 606 3.12 -9.63 0.15
C THR A 606 4.61 -9.65 -0.20
N PRO A 607 5.03 -10.39 -1.22
CA PRO A 607 6.44 -10.35 -1.69
C PRO A 607 6.91 -8.97 -2.14
N LYS A 608 6.01 -8.09 -2.59
CA LYS A 608 6.29 -6.70 -2.99
C LYS A 608 6.81 -5.84 -1.84
N TYR A 609 6.28 -6.06 -0.64
CA TYR A 609 6.69 -5.35 0.56
C TYR A 609 8.19 -5.51 0.84
N TYR A 610 8.73 -6.73 0.70
CA TYR A 610 10.15 -6.98 0.94
C TYR A 610 11.04 -6.30 -0.10
N GLU A 611 10.58 -6.18 -1.35
CA GLU A 611 11.29 -5.42 -2.38
C GLU A 611 11.36 -3.93 -2.02
N ILE A 612 10.25 -3.34 -1.59
CA ILE A 612 10.21 -1.95 -1.12
C ILE A 612 11.07 -1.76 0.12
N GLN A 613 11.01 -2.68 1.10
CA GLN A 613 11.87 -2.66 2.30
C GLN A 613 13.34 -2.59 1.92
N LYS A 614 13.78 -3.41 0.97
CA LYS A 614 15.16 -3.44 0.50
C LYS A 614 15.55 -2.13 -0.19
N LEU A 615 14.72 -1.63 -1.08
CA LEU A 615 15.00 -0.43 -1.87
C LEU A 615 14.95 0.86 -1.03
N TYR A 616 14.22 0.85 0.08
CA TYR A 616 14.09 1.97 0.99
C TYR A 616 15.11 1.99 2.13
N GLN A 617 16.00 1.00 2.23
CA GLN A 617 17.00 0.95 3.31
C GLN A 617 17.87 2.23 3.37
N TYR A 618 18.35 2.56 4.57
CA TYR A 618 19.14 3.77 4.85
C TYR A 618 20.65 3.53 4.87
N VAL A 619 21.09 2.39 4.35
CA VAL A 619 22.51 2.05 4.26
C VAL A 619 22.75 1.40 2.91
N ASP A 620 23.80 1.86 2.22
CA ASP A 620 24.30 1.21 1.03
C ASP A 620 25.52 0.36 1.38
N PHE A 621 25.59 -0.82 0.80
CA PHE A 621 26.78 -1.67 0.82
C PHE A 621 27.31 -1.81 -0.60
N CYS A 622 28.61 -1.58 -0.79
CA CYS A 622 29.25 -1.72 -2.08
C CYS A 622 30.45 -2.66 -2.00
N ALA A 623 30.52 -3.59 -2.93
CA ALA A 623 31.67 -4.49 -3.02
C ALA A 623 32.92 -3.72 -3.47
N VAL A 624 33.98 -3.73 -2.64
CA VAL A 624 35.31 -3.22 -3.01
C VAL A 624 36.17 -4.39 -3.46
N ASP A 625 36.40 -5.35 -2.59
CA ASP A 625 36.96 -6.68 -2.86
C ASP A 625 36.30 -7.71 -1.95
N PRO A 626 35.13 -8.22 -2.33
CA PRO A 626 34.35 -9.09 -1.47
C PRO A 626 35.06 -10.45 -1.23
N VAL A 627 35.97 -10.88 -2.12
CA VAL A 627 36.75 -12.08 -1.93
C VAL A 627 37.74 -11.93 -0.77
N ARG A 628 38.26 -10.72 -0.56
CA ARG A 628 39.10 -10.36 0.58
C ARG A 628 38.36 -9.83 1.79
N GLY A 629 37.04 -9.73 1.71
CA GLY A 629 36.22 -9.20 2.78
C GLY A 629 36.14 -7.67 2.82
N GLN A 630 36.53 -6.98 1.74
CA GLN A 630 36.48 -5.53 1.68
C GLN A 630 35.15 -5.03 1.13
N VAL A 631 34.38 -4.38 2.01
CA VAL A 631 33.06 -3.82 1.68
C VAL A 631 32.99 -2.36 2.14
N GLU A 632 32.58 -1.45 1.25
CA GLU A 632 32.25 -0.09 1.62
C GLU A 632 30.83 -0.05 2.17
N ILE A 633 30.65 0.55 3.34
CA ILE A 633 29.36 0.89 3.94
C ILE A 633 29.17 2.41 3.88
N LYS A 634 27.98 2.87 3.48
CA LYS A 634 27.59 4.29 3.45
C LYS A 634 26.35 4.50 4.29
N ASN A 635 26.41 5.45 5.22
CA ASN A 635 25.27 5.88 6.01
C ASN A 635 24.42 6.88 5.22
N LYS A 636 23.16 6.56 4.93
CA LYS A 636 22.17 7.41 4.25
C LYS A 636 21.12 7.99 5.21
N TYR A 637 21.19 7.67 6.51
CA TYR A 637 20.40 8.36 7.51
C TYR A 637 20.73 9.86 7.51
N LEU A 638 19.78 10.69 7.93
CA LEU A 638 19.96 12.13 8.01
C LEU A 638 20.43 12.58 9.38
N PHE A 639 20.04 11.86 10.43
CA PHE A 639 20.25 12.23 11.83
C PHE A 639 20.85 11.11 12.69
N THR A 640 20.80 9.83 12.23
CA THR A 640 21.18 8.65 13.01
C THR A 640 22.59 8.17 12.69
N ASP A 641 23.45 8.01 13.69
CA ASP A 641 24.78 7.35 13.57
C ASP A 641 24.61 5.83 13.48
N LEU A 642 25.45 5.15 12.73
CA LEU A 642 25.40 3.69 12.65
C LEU A 642 25.87 3.00 13.95
N ALA A 643 26.42 3.73 14.91
CA ALA A 643 26.71 3.23 16.26
C ALA A 643 25.45 2.69 17.00
N ASP A 644 24.26 3.14 16.60
CA ASP A 644 22.98 2.67 17.14
C ASP A 644 22.61 1.25 16.66
N PHE A 645 23.35 0.71 15.69
CA PHE A 645 23.12 -0.59 15.07
C PHE A 645 24.32 -1.54 15.24
N GLU A 646 24.07 -2.81 15.00
CA GLU A 646 25.06 -3.88 14.94
C GLU A 646 25.16 -4.39 13.52
N LEU A 647 26.35 -4.44 12.93
CA LEU A 647 26.57 -5.05 11.64
C LEU A 647 26.97 -6.52 11.82
N TYR A 648 26.05 -7.42 11.55
CA TYR A 648 26.31 -8.84 11.43
C TYR A 648 26.71 -9.19 10.00
N TRP A 649 27.70 -10.08 9.86
CA TRP A 649 28.09 -10.62 8.57
C TRP A 649 28.25 -12.14 8.66
N CYS A 650 27.94 -12.85 7.59
CA CYS A 650 28.26 -14.28 7.50
C CYS A 650 28.68 -14.66 6.09
N GLN A 651 29.68 -15.51 6.06
CA GLN A 651 30.15 -16.24 4.88
C GLN A 651 29.42 -17.58 4.86
N CYS A 652 28.58 -17.81 3.85
CA CYS A 652 27.76 -19.01 3.76
C CYS A 652 27.81 -19.65 2.36
N SER A 653 27.35 -20.89 2.29
CA SER A 653 27.20 -21.69 1.07
C SER A 653 25.90 -22.50 1.16
N ASP A 654 25.65 -23.39 0.21
CA ASP A 654 24.60 -24.40 0.27
C ASP A 654 24.72 -25.37 1.48
N LYS A 655 25.88 -25.42 2.12
CA LYS A 655 26.14 -26.25 3.31
C LYS A 655 25.95 -25.51 4.63
N GLY A 656 25.49 -24.25 4.57
CA GLY A 656 25.25 -23.39 5.73
C GLY A 656 26.33 -22.33 5.95
N VAL A 657 26.35 -21.79 7.16
CA VAL A 657 27.32 -20.75 7.57
C VAL A 657 28.67 -21.37 7.80
N PHE A 658 29.67 -20.83 7.11
CA PHE A 658 31.07 -21.24 7.24
C PHE A 658 31.80 -20.39 8.27
N ARG A 659 31.58 -19.10 8.27
CA ARG A 659 32.13 -18.16 9.23
C ARG A 659 31.17 -16.96 9.37
N ASP A 660 31.10 -16.40 10.56
CA ASP A 660 30.34 -15.21 10.84
C ASP A 660 31.01 -14.32 11.89
N GLY A 661 30.47 -13.12 12.05
CA GLY A 661 30.94 -12.19 13.05
C GLY A 661 30.08 -10.92 13.13
N VAL A 662 30.41 -10.10 14.12
CA VAL A 662 29.78 -8.82 14.35
C VAL A 662 30.84 -7.72 14.29
N VAL A 663 30.53 -6.61 13.66
CA VAL A 663 31.39 -5.43 13.57
C VAL A 663 30.66 -4.22 14.12
N GLU A 664 31.27 -3.55 15.08
CA GLU A 664 30.82 -2.24 15.53
C GLU A 664 31.17 -1.18 14.49
N VAL A 665 30.15 -0.47 13.99
CA VAL A 665 30.34 0.57 12.98
C VAL A 665 29.91 1.89 13.57
N GLN A 666 30.87 2.81 13.79
CA GLN A 666 30.58 4.20 14.09
C GLN A 666 30.77 4.98 12.80
N LEU A 667 29.67 5.59 12.29
CA LEU A 667 29.65 6.28 11.02
C LEU A 667 28.53 7.33 11.03
N ALA A 668 28.92 8.59 11.03
CA ALA A 668 27.97 9.68 11.07
C ALA A 668 27.11 9.77 9.79
N PRO A 669 25.95 10.45 9.84
CA PRO A 669 25.10 10.67 8.67
C PRO A 669 25.85 11.20 7.44
N GLY A 670 25.66 10.54 6.30
CA GLY A 670 26.27 10.87 5.02
C GLY A 670 27.71 10.39 4.82
N GLU A 671 28.36 9.85 5.84
CA GLU A 671 29.72 9.33 5.75
C GLU A 671 29.76 7.92 5.14
N LYS A 672 30.97 7.50 4.71
CA LYS A 672 31.23 6.16 4.21
C LYS A 672 32.58 5.63 4.71
N LYS A 673 32.69 4.31 4.80
CA LYS A 673 33.88 3.62 5.32
C LYS A 673 34.04 2.26 4.65
N VAL A 674 35.29 1.90 4.35
CA VAL A 674 35.61 0.54 3.93
C VAL A 674 35.88 -0.32 5.16
N LEU A 675 35.20 -1.46 5.24
CA LEU A 675 35.36 -2.46 6.28
C LEU A 675 36.20 -3.60 5.73
N ASP A 676 37.09 -4.16 6.56
CA ASP A 676 37.85 -5.37 6.31
C ASP A 676 37.28 -6.50 7.17
N LEU A 677 36.53 -7.41 6.56
CA LEU A 677 35.92 -8.57 7.22
C LEU A 677 36.89 -9.76 7.16
N GLU A 678 37.07 -10.45 8.29
CA GLU A 678 37.96 -11.60 8.36
C GLU A 678 37.37 -12.87 7.76
N LEU A 679 37.25 -12.96 6.44
CA LEU A 679 36.69 -14.12 5.75
C LEU A 679 37.61 -15.34 5.85
N GLY A 680 37.00 -16.53 5.84
CA GLY A 680 37.72 -17.80 5.69
C GLY A 680 38.13 -18.05 4.23
N ARG A 681 39.03 -19.01 3.98
CA ARG A 681 39.38 -19.40 2.63
C ARG A 681 38.39 -20.43 2.10
N PRO A 682 37.62 -20.10 1.04
CA PRO A 682 36.69 -21.04 0.44
C PRO A 682 37.41 -22.20 -0.24
N CYS A 683 36.79 -23.36 -0.27
CA CYS A 683 37.28 -24.54 -1.02
C CYS A 683 36.19 -24.94 -2.03
N ASN A 684 36.47 -24.76 -3.30
CA ASN A 684 35.74 -25.34 -4.45
C ASN A 684 34.21 -25.38 -4.37
N THR A 685 33.59 -24.35 -3.79
CA THR A 685 32.13 -24.19 -3.73
C THR A 685 31.76 -22.72 -3.82
N GLU A 686 30.56 -22.43 -4.25
CA GLU A 686 30.04 -21.06 -4.32
C GLU A 686 29.80 -20.52 -2.89
N PHE A 687 30.40 -19.38 -2.57
CA PHE A 687 30.23 -18.70 -1.29
C PHE A 687 29.60 -17.34 -1.46
N TYR A 688 28.80 -16.99 -0.48
CA TYR A 688 28.12 -15.70 -0.37
C TYR A 688 28.55 -15.01 0.91
N LEU A 689 28.77 -13.70 0.83
CA LEU A 689 28.91 -12.81 1.97
C LEU A 689 27.57 -12.10 2.19
N ASN A 690 26.88 -12.45 3.25
CA ASN A 690 25.66 -11.76 3.67
C ASN A 690 26.01 -10.72 4.73
N LEU A 691 25.42 -9.55 4.61
CA LEU A 691 25.52 -8.43 5.56
C LEU A 691 24.14 -8.07 6.06
N GLU A 692 24.02 -7.85 7.36
CA GLU A 692 22.77 -7.42 8.00
C GLU A 692 23.06 -6.32 9.03
N LEU A 693 22.45 -5.16 8.85
CA LEU A 693 22.45 -4.12 9.87
C LEU A 693 21.25 -4.33 10.79
N ARG A 694 21.50 -4.58 12.07
CA ARG A 694 20.50 -4.96 13.07
C ARG A 694 20.34 -3.89 14.13
N THR A 695 19.12 -3.67 14.62
CA THR A 695 18.87 -2.79 15.78
C THR A 695 19.49 -3.40 17.05
N LYS A 696 20.23 -2.60 17.82
CA LYS A 696 20.79 -3.04 19.13
C LYS A 696 19.70 -3.17 20.18
N GLU A 697 18.76 -2.24 20.18
CA GLU A 697 17.71 -2.16 21.19
C GLU A 697 16.31 -2.28 20.58
N LYS A 698 15.35 -2.60 21.45
CA LYS A 698 13.94 -2.57 21.08
C LYS A 698 13.50 -1.12 20.88
N THR A 699 12.82 -0.85 19.78
CA THR A 699 12.16 0.43 19.50
C THR A 699 10.64 0.32 19.67
N LEU A 700 9.91 1.41 19.41
CA LEU A 700 8.44 1.39 19.42
C LEU A 700 7.86 0.44 18.36
N TRP A 701 8.58 0.22 17.23
CA TRP A 701 8.08 -0.49 16.05
C TRP A 701 8.78 -1.82 15.74
N CYS A 702 9.91 -2.14 16.40
CA CYS A 702 10.59 -3.43 16.20
C CYS A 702 11.31 -3.93 17.46
N PRO A 703 11.54 -5.25 17.57
CA PRO A 703 12.37 -5.83 18.61
C PRO A 703 13.86 -5.52 18.37
N ALA A 704 14.68 -5.72 19.39
CA ALA A 704 16.15 -5.79 19.23
C ALA A 704 16.52 -6.91 18.25
N GLY A 705 17.58 -6.70 17.47
CA GLY A 705 18.04 -7.64 16.44
C GLY A 705 17.24 -7.58 15.13
N PHE A 706 16.32 -6.64 14.96
CA PHE A 706 15.58 -6.48 13.70
C PHE A 706 16.51 -5.97 12.59
N VAL A 707 16.46 -6.61 11.41
CA VAL A 707 17.31 -6.27 10.24
C VAL A 707 16.70 -5.08 9.50
N VAL A 708 17.36 -3.93 9.59
CA VAL A 708 16.95 -2.67 8.90
C VAL A 708 17.57 -2.52 7.52
N ALA A 709 18.70 -3.17 7.26
CA ALA A 709 19.33 -3.19 5.94
C ALA A 709 20.09 -4.50 5.75
N LYS A 710 20.10 -5.01 4.53
CA LYS A 710 20.80 -6.25 4.17
C LYS A 710 21.42 -6.16 2.79
N GLU A 711 22.49 -6.94 2.57
CA GLU A 711 23.12 -7.11 1.25
C GLU A 711 23.74 -8.50 1.11
N GLN A 712 23.92 -8.93 -0.11
CA GLN A 712 24.62 -10.18 -0.41
C GLN A 712 25.59 -9.97 -1.56
N PHE A 713 26.83 -10.46 -1.38
CA PHE A 713 27.84 -10.49 -2.42
C PHE A 713 28.25 -11.93 -2.71
N VAL A 714 28.41 -12.27 -3.99
CA VAL A 714 29.03 -13.53 -4.40
C VAL A 714 30.53 -13.40 -4.18
N ILE A 715 31.14 -14.23 -3.30
CA ILE A 715 32.57 -14.20 -3.00
C ILE A 715 33.35 -15.00 -4.03
N ASP A 716 32.84 -16.17 -4.37
CA ASP A 716 33.45 -17.05 -5.38
C ASP A 716 32.31 -17.54 -6.27
N ALA A 717 32.35 -17.09 -7.53
CA ALA A 717 31.39 -17.57 -8.49
C ALA A 717 31.67 -19.03 -8.78
N PHE A 718 30.70 -19.85 -8.54
CA PHE A 718 30.72 -21.25 -8.82
C PHE A 718 31.20 -21.49 -10.25
N ALA A 719 32.43 -21.98 -10.40
CA ALA A 719 32.77 -22.77 -11.55
C ALA A 719 31.94 -24.04 -11.41
N ASN A 720 30.76 -24.04 -11.99
CA ASN A 720 29.80 -25.12 -11.93
C ASN A 720 30.54 -26.38 -12.43
N THR A 721 31.11 -27.14 -11.54
CA THR A 721 31.41 -28.52 -11.83
C THR A 721 30.07 -29.21 -11.88
N TYR A 722 29.43 -29.02 -13.01
CA TYR A 722 28.32 -29.80 -13.46
C TYR A 722 28.85 -31.21 -13.53
N ASP A 723 28.67 -31.95 -12.43
CA ASP A 723 29.06 -33.32 -12.36
C ASP A 723 28.37 -34.06 -13.50
N GLU A 724 29.15 -34.51 -14.50
CA GLU A 724 28.58 -35.34 -15.56
C GLU A 724 27.82 -36.49 -14.94
N LEU A 725 26.63 -36.74 -15.46
CA LEU A 725 25.84 -37.90 -15.05
C LEU A 725 26.70 -39.17 -15.23
N VAL A 726 26.99 -39.86 -14.17
CA VAL A 726 27.78 -41.09 -14.20
C VAL A 726 27.03 -42.13 -15.01
N ALA A 727 27.71 -42.65 -16.06
CA ALA A 727 27.19 -43.70 -16.91
C ALA A 727 27.78 -45.03 -16.43
N ASP A 728 27.16 -45.66 -15.45
CA ASP A 728 27.69 -46.87 -14.79
C ASP A 728 27.14 -48.18 -15.38
N ALA A 729 25.96 -48.18 -15.94
CA ALA A 729 25.28 -49.34 -16.49
C ALA A 729 24.89 -49.16 -17.96
N PRO A 730 24.88 -50.22 -18.78
CA PRO A 730 24.43 -50.18 -20.16
C PRO A 730 22.91 -49.97 -20.22
N LEU A 731 22.48 -49.25 -21.25
CA LEU A 731 21.09 -49.00 -21.59
C LEU A 731 20.64 -49.85 -22.78
N LEU A 732 19.45 -50.38 -22.68
CA LEU A 732 18.77 -51.05 -23.79
C LEU A 732 17.89 -50.04 -24.54
N VAL A 733 18.01 -50.01 -25.86
CA VAL A 733 17.16 -49.19 -26.73
C VAL A 733 16.19 -50.11 -27.48
N ASP A 734 14.88 -49.87 -27.30
CA ASP A 734 13.81 -50.54 -28.02
C ASP A 734 13.12 -49.45 -28.92
N ASP A 735 13.39 -49.54 -30.21
CA ASP A 735 12.88 -48.64 -31.23
C ASP A 735 11.78 -49.31 -32.06
N THR A 736 10.55 -48.92 -31.80
CA THR A 736 9.37 -49.46 -32.50
C THR A 736 8.66 -48.37 -33.27
N TYR A 737 7.74 -48.77 -34.13
CA TYR A 737 6.89 -47.80 -34.87
C TYR A 737 6.10 -46.87 -33.92
N GLY A 738 5.75 -47.33 -32.73
CA GLY A 738 4.91 -46.56 -31.79
C GLY A 738 5.67 -45.81 -30.71
N SER A 739 6.93 -46.22 -30.43
CA SER A 739 7.72 -45.56 -29.34
C SER A 739 9.20 -45.87 -29.46
N LEU A 740 10.04 -44.94 -29.01
CA LEU A 740 11.42 -45.13 -28.65
C LEU A 740 11.52 -45.24 -27.13
N ARG A 741 12.08 -46.36 -26.64
CA ARG A 741 12.32 -46.58 -25.22
C ARG A 741 13.79 -46.70 -24.94
N VAL A 742 14.22 -46.08 -23.87
CA VAL A 742 15.59 -46.21 -23.34
C VAL A 742 15.48 -46.74 -21.91
N MET A 743 16.07 -47.89 -21.65
CA MET A 743 15.81 -48.69 -20.45
C MET A 743 17.11 -49.16 -19.79
N SER A 744 17.10 -49.25 -18.49
CA SER A 744 17.98 -50.02 -17.63
C SER A 744 17.18 -50.89 -16.70
N ASP A 745 17.79 -51.56 -15.72
CA ASP A 745 17.09 -52.36 -14.71
C ASP A 745 16.06 -51.55 -13.91
N ASP A 746 16.40 -50.28 -13.60
CA ASP A 746 15.59 -49.40 -12.75
C ASP A 746 14.90 -48.28 -13.53
N VAL A 747 15.38 -47.91 -14.72
CA VAL A 747 14.90 -46.73 -15.45
C VAL A 747 14.28 -47.16 -16.79
N ASN A 748 13.14 -46.57 -17.11
CA ASN A 748 12.46 -46.70 -18.40
C ASN A 748 11.94 -45.34 -18.87
N ILE A 749 12.59 -44.78 -19.87
CA ILE A 749 12.26 -43.51 -20.49
C ILE A 749 11.63 -43.80 -21.84
N ARG A 750 10.42 -43.24 -22.09
CA ARG A 750 9.66 -43.49 -23.29
C ARG A 750 9.30 -42.20 -24.02
N PHE A 751 9.67 -42.18 -25.29
CA PHE A 751 9.26 -41.19 -26.26
C PHE A 751 8.15 -41.82 -27.13
N GLU A 752 7.00 -41.15 -27.26
CA GLU A 752 5.92 -41.60 -28.12
C GLU A 752 6.17 -41.11 -29.56
N ARG A 753 5.88 -41.92 -30.59
CA ARG A 753 6.15 -41.62 -32.02
C ARG A 753 4.90 -41.43 -32.89
N ARG A 754 3.69 -41.71 -32.40
CA ARG A 754 2.49 -41.68 -33.23
C ARG A 754 1.77 -40.35 -33.28
N GLU A 755 1.47 -39.83 -32.15
CA GLU A 755 0.61 -38.64 -32.05
C GLU A 755 1.41 -37.39 -31.65
N ARG A 756 2.34 -37.55 -30.68
CA ARG A 756 3.01 -36.40 -30.05
C ARG A 756 4.49 -36.27 -30.41
N ASN A 757 5.17 -37.38 -30.68
CA ASN A 757 6.64 -37.42 -30.91
C ASN A 757 7.47 -36.79 -29.79
N GLN A 758 7.06 -37.00 -28.55
CA GLN A 758 7.59 -36.33 -27.35
C GLN A 758 8.01 -37.34 -26.27
N LEU A 759 8.79 -36.85 -25.29
CA LEU A 759 9.01 -37.53 -24.02
C LEU A 759 7.71 -37.54 -23.22
N VAL A 760 7.15 -38.71 -22.94
CA VAL A 760 5.83 -38.89 -22.30
C VAL A 760 5.88 -39.69 -21.02
N SER A 761 6.99 -40.38 -20.70
CA SER A 761 7.08 -41.23 -19.50
C SER A 761 8.52 -41.31 -19.04
N ILE A 762 8.72 -41.16 -17.75
CA ILE A 762 9.95 -41.45 -16.99
C ILE A 762 9.56 -42.36 -15.84
N LYS A 763 9.95 -43.64 -15.90
CA LYS A 763 9.76 -44.59 -14.83
C LYS A 763 11.06 -44.91 -14.10
N VAL A 764 11.03 -44.87 -12.80
CA VAL A 764 12.15 -45.23 -11.95
C VAL A 764 11.68 -46.24 -10.90
N GLY A 765 12.37 -47.41 -10.81
CA GLY A 765 11.91 -48.49 -9.94
C GLY A 765 10.48 -48.98 -10.23
N GLY A 766 10.05 -48.89 -11.53
CA GLY A 766 8.73 -49.28 -11.99
C GLY A 766 7.62 -48.22 -11.81
N GLU A 767 7.89 -47.12 -11.12
CA GLU A 767 6.92 -46.05 -10.82
C GLU A 767 7.01 -44.92 -11.85
N GLU A 768 5.91 -44.41 -12.31
CA GLU A 768 5.82 -43.25 -13.20
C GLU A 768 6.09 -41.92 -12.46
N LEU A 769 6.98 -41.09 -13.01
CA LEU A 769 7.26 -39.75 -12.49
C LEU A 769 6.48 -38.68 -13.26
N LEU A 770 6.17 -38.86 -14.53
CA LEU A 770 5.45 -37.87 -15.33
C LEU A 770 3.96 -38.18 -15.43
N GLN A 771 3.10 -37.18 -15.20
CA GLN A 771 1.67 -37.27 -15.49
C GLN A 771 1.27 -36.76 -16.88
N GLY A 772 2.23 -36.22 -17.63
CA GLY A 772 2.03 -35.69 -18.96
C GLY A 772 3.36 -35.48 -19.70
N PRO A 773 3.34 -35.16 -21.00
CA PRO A 773 4.56 -34.97 -21.79
C PRO A 773 5.34 -33.74 -21.35
N MET A 774 6.67 -33.81 -21.44
CA MET A 774 7.50 -32.62 -21.37
C MET A 774 7.32 -31.81 -22.65
N ARG A 775 7.01 -30.50 -22.49
CA ARG A 775 6.65 -29.63 -23.61
C ARG A 775 7.22 -28.23 -23.48
N PHE A 776 7.32 -27.51 -24.58
CA PHE A 776 7.62 -26.09 -24.54
C PHE A 776 6.52 -25.34 -23.80
N ASN A 777 6.92 -24.31 -23.03
CA ASN A 777 6.03 -23.34 -22.45
C ASN A 777 6.49 -21.93 -22.83
N PHE A 778 5.55 -21.14 -23.36
CA PHE A 778 5.76 -19.74 -23.78
C PHE A 778 4.85 -18.77 -23.04
N TRP A 779 4.05 -19.28 -22.10
CA TRP A 779 2.99 -18.55 -21.45
C TRP A 779 3.07 -18.63 -19.93
N ARG A 780 2.71 -17.52 -19.27
CA ARG A 780 2.44 -17.47 -17.83
C ARG A 780 1.00 -17.01 -17.60
N ALA A 781 0.42 -17.26 -16.43
CA ALA A 781 -0.84 -16.65 -16.04
C ALA A 781 -0.70 -15.13 -16.05
N LEU A 782 -1.61 -14.42 -16.73
CA LEU A 782 -1.51 -12.98 -16.89
C LEU A 782 -1.53 -12.27 -15.53
N THR A 783 -0.54 -11.45 -15.27
CA THR A 783 -0.56 -10.49 -14.16
C THR A 783 -1.56 -9.37 -14.44
N ASP A 784 -1.91 -8.54 -13.45
CA ASP A 784 -2.76 -7.38 -13.69
C ASP A 784 -2.10 -6.37 -14.63
N ASN A 785 -0.78 -6.21 -14.57
CA ASN A 785 -0.02 -5.41 -15.53
C ASN A 785 -0.09 -6.00 -16.95
N ASP A 786 0.01 -7.32 -17.10
CA ASP A 786 -0.17 -7.98 -18.41
C ASP A 786 -1.58 -7.74 -18.97
N ARG A 787 -2.63 -7.76 -18.12
CA ARG A 787 -4.01 -7.45 -18.51
C ARG A 787 -4.14 -5.99 -18.95
N GLY A 788 -3.57 -5.05 -18.19
CA GLY A 788 -3.56 -3.62 -18.51
C GLY A 788 -2.90 -3.30 -19.86
N THR A 789 -1.81 -4.01 -20.19
CA THR A 789 -1.14 -3.89 -21.50
C THR A 789 -1.83 -4.67 -22.62
N ARG A 790 -2.96 -5.31 -22.34
CA ARG A 790 -3.68 -6.20 -23.26
C ARG A 790 -2.81 -7.36 -23.80
N ALA A 791 -1.89 -7.87 -22.96
CA ALA A 791 -0.99 -8.96 -23.33
C ALA A 791 -1.77 -10.20 -23.80
N GLY A 792 -2.94 -10.48 -23.24
CA GLY A 792 -3.79 -11.61 -23.65
C GLY A 792 -4.14 -11.64 -25.14
N SER A 793 -4.35 -10.48 -25.76
CA SER A 793 -4.56 -10.36 -27.21
C SER A 793 -3.28 -10.10 -27.98
N ARG A 794 -2.43 -9.21 -27.50
CA ARG A 794 -1.20 -8.79 -28.16
C ARG A 794 -0.16 -9.92 -28.28
N LEU A 795 -0.05 -10.75 -27.25
CA LEU A 795 0.89 -11.87 -27.14
C LEU A 795 0.21 -13.24 -27.27
N GLY A 796 -1.07 -13.29 -27.65
CA GLY A 796 -1.89 -14.50 -27.68
C GLY A 796 -1.34 -15.60 -28.57
N CYS A 797 -0.53 -15.27 -29.61
CA CYS A 797 0.17 -16.24 -30.45
C CYS A 797 1.08 -17.19 -29.63
N TRP A 798 1.64 -16.72 -28.51
CA TRP A 798 2.49 -17.53 -27.62
C TRP A 798 1.67 -18.42 -26.68
N ARG A 799 0.51 -17.96 -26.22
CA ARG A 799 -0.43 -18.78 -25.45
C ARG A 799 -0.90 -19.97 -26.27
N ASP A 800 -1.22 -19.70 -27.55
CA ASP A 800 -1.76 -20.70 -28.46
C ASP A 800 -0.65 -21.62 -29.03
N ALA A 801 0.61 -21.19 -29.03
CA ALA A 801 1.78 -21.94 -29.46
C ALA A 801 2.23 -23.00 -28.46
N GLY A 802 1.95 -22.82 -27.16
CA GLY A 802 2.21 -23.79 -26.13
C GLY A 802 1.36 -25.05 -26.30
N ASP A 803 1.93 -26.20 -25.96
CA ASP A 803 1.24 -27.49 -26.06
C ASP A 803 0.24 -27.67 -24.90
N THR A 804 -0.86 -26.94 -24.97
CA THR A 804 -1.89 -26.97 -23.91
C THR A 804 -2.86 -28.12 -24.17
N PRO A 805 -3.08 -29.05 -23.21
CA PRO A 805 -4.05 -30.11 -23.34
C PRO A 805 -5.44 -29.61 -23.67
N GLY A 806 -6.05 -30.11 -24.75
CA GLY A 806 -7.41 -29.78 -25.17
C GLY A 806 -7.58 -28.59 -26.13
N ILE A 807 -6.51 -27.91 -26.52
CA ILE A 807 -6.46 -26.95 -27.63
C ILE A 807 -5.53 -27.55 -28.69
N TYR A 808 -5.83 -27.35 -29.96
CA TYR A 808 -5.10 -27.88 -31.11
C TYR A 808 -3.58 -27.84 -30.89
N ASN A 809 -2.91 -28.97 -31.20
CA ASN A 809 -1.48 -29.15 -31.00
C ASN A 809 -0.70 -28.15 -31.88
N ASN A 810 -0.36 -26.98 -31.31
CA ASN A 810 0.28 -25.91 -32.07
C ASN A 810 1.79 -26.07 -32.17
N THR A 811 2.35 -27.08 -31.50
CA THR A 811 3.77 -27.45 -31.61
C THR A 811 3.88 -28.86 -32.17
N LYS A 812 4.51 -28.98 -33.34
CA LYS A 812 4.74 -30.26 -34.02
C LYS A 812 6.12 -30.77 -33.64
N TRP A 813 6.19 -31.88 -32.92
CA TRP A 813 7.42 -32.54 -32.51
C TRP A 813 7.83 -33.61 -33.47
N SER A 814 9.14 -33.91 -33.58
CA SER A 814 9.73 -35.01 -34.31
C SER A 814 10.94 -35.56 -33.56
N ILE A 815 11.07 -36.89 -33.47
CA ILE A 815 12.31 -37.52 -33.05
C ILE A 815 13.20 -37.60 -34.28
N GLU A 816 14.19 -36.71 -34.34
CA GLU A 816 15.04 -36.58 -35.51
C GLU A 816 16.04 -37.74 -35.64
N ASN A 817 16.72 -38.09 -34.55
CA ASN A 817 17.66 -39.19 -34.47
C ASN A 817 17.92 -39.58 -33.04
N TYR A 818 18.61 -40.71 -32.84
CA TYR A 818 19.25 -41.06 -31.61
C TYR A 818 20.64 -41.70 -31.84
N LYS A 819 21.51 -41.64 -30.86
CA LYS A 819 22.88 -42.23 -30.90
C LYS A 819 23.15 -42.96 -29.60
N ILE A 820 23.79 -44.11 -29.72
CA ILE A 820 24.28 -44.91 -28.57
C ILE A 820 25.78 -44.67 -28.44
N LEU A 821 26.21 -44.22 -27.28
CA LEU A 821 27.58 -43.82 -26.97
C LEU A 821 28.12 -44.61 -25.77
N ASP A 822 29.45 -44.55 -25.55
CA ASP A 822 30.15 -45.08 -24.35
C ASP A 822 29.85 -46.56 -24.10
N GLY A 823 29.86 -47.37 -25.20
CA GLY A 823 29.59 -48.81 -25.09
C GLY A 823 28.16 -49.14 -24.63
N GLY A 824 27.22 -48.30 -24.91
CA GLY A 824 25.82 -48.50 -24.57
C GLY A 824 25.41 -47.82 -23.27
N LYS A 825 26.31 -47.13 -22.57
CA LYS A 825 25.98 -46.49 -21.26
C LYS A 825 25.38 -45.13 -21.37
N LYS A 826 25.45 -44.50 -22.56
CA LYS A 826 24.81 -43.20 -22.88
C LYS A 826 23.95 -43.34 -24.14
N VAL A 827 22.72 -42.78 -24.11
CA VAL A 827 21.86 -42.66 -25.28
C VAL A 827 21.47 -41.20 -25.44
N VAL A 828 21.79 -40.63 -26.61
CA VAL A 828 21.42 -39.25 -26.96
C VAL A 828 20.22 -39.27 -27.91
N VAL A 829 19.12 -38.64 -27.53
CA VAL A 829 17.91 -38.49 -28.35
C VAL A 829 17.75 -37.03 -28.74
N VAL A 830 17.59 -36.76 -30.05
CA VAL A 830 17.37 -35.41 -30.56
C VAL A 830 15.92 -35.26 -30.98
N SER A 831 15.18 -34.38 -30.33
CA SER A 831 13.82 -34.01 -30.65
C SER A 831 13.76 -32.60 -31.22
N GLY A 832 13.32 -32.46 -32.49
CA GLY A 832 13.03 -31.19 -33.12
C GLY A 832 11.56 -30.79 -32.91
N ALA A 833 11.31 -29.51 -32.91
CA ALA A 833 9.96 -28.95 -32.80
C ALA A 833 9.76 -27.81 -33.79
N THR A 834 8.59 -27.79 -34.43
CA THR A 834 8.07 -26.63 -35.16
C THR A 834 6.94 -26.03 -34.36
N VAL A 835 7.16 -24.84 -33.87
CA VAL A 835 6.15 -24.04 -33.12
C VAL A 835 5.32 -23.28 -34.15
N CYS A 836 4.03 -23.61 -34.23
CA CYS A 836 3.13 -23.15 -35.29
C CYS A 836 2.60 -21.72 -35.05
N THR A 837 3.49 -20.79 -34.72
CA THR A 837 3.23 -19.34 -34.76
C THR A 837 3.19 -18.86 -36.22
N GLN A 838 2.81 -17.65 -36.50
CA GLN A 838 2.85 -17.07 -37.85
C GLN A 838 3.69 -15.77 -37.81
N PRO A 839 4.93 -15.79 -38.32
CA PRO A 839 5.64 -16.94 -38.93
C PRO A 839 6.03 -18.05 -37.95
N GLU A 840 6.32 -19.25 -38.41
CA GLU A 840 6.72 -20.39 -37.61
C GLU A 840 8.07 -20.16 -36.91
N CYS A 841 8.21 -20.73 -35.72
CA CYS A 841 9.47 -20.82 -34.99
C CYS A 841 10.00 -22.24 -34.93
N LYS A 842 11.28 -22.41 -34.62
CA LYS A 842 11.91 -23.70 -34.45
C LYS A 842 12.42 -23.90 -33.03
N GLY A 843 12.39 -25.15 -32.57
CA GLY A 843 12.95 -25.56 -31.30
C GLY A 843 13.61 -26.92 -31.43
N GLN A 844 14.52 -27.19 -30.48
CA GLN A 844 15.16 -28.50 -30.37
C GLN A 844 15.40 -28.81 -28.90
N VAL A 845 15.24 -30.06 -28.51
CA VAL A 845 15.62 -30.57 -27.20
C VAL A 845 16.50 -31.81 -27.40
N VAL A 846 17.69 -31.77 -26.83
CA VAL A 846 18.64 -32.90 -26.84
C VAL A 846 18.60 -33.54 -25.45
N TYR A 847 18.26 -34.84 -25.41
CA TYR A 847 18.21 -35.62 -24.20
C TYR A 847 19.43 -36.55 -24.17
N THR A 848 20.33 -36.40 -23.18
CA THR A 848 21.45 -37.32 -22.96
C THR A 848 21.12 -38.21 -21.77
N ILE A 849 20.77 -39.45 -22.02
CA ILE A 849 20.21 -40.38 -21.02
C ILE A 849 21.29 -41.32 -20.51
N THR A 850 21.33 -41.55 -19.20
CA THR A 850 22.14 -42.50 -18.47
C THR A 850 21.27 -43.34 -17.53
N SER A 851 21.84 -44.36 -16.87
CA SER A 851 21.15 -45.14 -15.82
C SER A 851 20.85 -44.32 -14.53
N LYS A 852 21.43 -43.13 -14.35
CA LYS A 852 21.30 -42.28 -13.14
C LYS A 852 20.55 -40.98 -13.37
N GLY A 853 20.16 -40.71 -14.59
CA GLY A 853 19.44 -39.47 -14.90
C GLY A 853 19.53 -39.11 -16.37
N MET A 854 19.11 -37.90 -16.64
CA MET A 854 19.02 -37.39 -17.99
C MET A 854 19.41 -35.90 -18.02
N GLU A 855 20.31 -35.54 -18.96
CA GLU A 855 20.57 -34.15 -19.28
C GLU A 855 19.58 -33.69 -20.34
N VAL A 856 19.05 -32.50 -20.19
CA VAL A 856 18.11 -31.84 -21.10
C VAL A 856 18.74 -30.54 -21.57
N ASP A 857 18.98 -30.41 -22.88
CA ASP A 857 19.49 -29.18 -23.53
C ASP A 857 18.46 -28.68 -24.52
N MET A 858 17.70 -27.66 -24.10
CA MET A 858 16.67 -27.01 -24.89
C MET A 858 17.24 -25.80 -25.62
N GLN A 859 16.93 -25.69 -26.91
CA GLN A 859 17.19 -24.50 -27.71
C GLN A 859 15.89 -24.07 -28.41
N PHE A 860 15.62 -22.78 -28.36
CA PHE A 860 14.46 -22.18 -29.04
C PHE A 860 14.91 -21.02 -29.92
N PHE A 861 14.46 -21.04 -31.17
CA PHE A 861 14.80 -20.10 -32.24
C PHE A 861 13.54 -19.35 -32.66
N PRO A 862 13.20 -18.24 -31.97
CA PRO A 862 12.03 -17.44 -32.34
C PRO A 862 12.23 -16.75 -33.70
N ASN A 863 11.13 -16.29 -34.27
CA ASN A 863 11.15 -15.47 -35.48
C ASN A 863 11.01 -13.98 -35.07
N ASP A 864 11.90 -13.13 -35.53
CA ASP A 864 12.02 -11.71 -35.15
C ASP A 864 10.81 -10.83 -35.54
N ALA A 865 9.96 -11.34 -36.45
CA ALA A 865 8.71 -10.66 -36.79
C ALA A 865 7.58 -10.85 -35.75
N LEU A 866 7.81 -11.68 -34.72
CA LEU A 866 6.82 -11.93 -33.66
C LEU A 866 7.03 -10.97 -32.48
N PRO A 867 5.98 -10.72 -31.69
CA PRO A 867 6.11 -9.91 -30.47
C PRO A 867 6.97 -10.63 -29.41
N GLU A 868 7.35 -9.89 -28.36
CA GLU A 868 8.08 -10.42 -27.21
C GLU A 868 7.36 -11.63 -26.57
N ILE A 869 8.13 -12.50 -25.91
CA ILE A 869 7.65 -13.77 -25.38
C ILE A 869 7.44 -13.68 -23.87
N PRO A 870 6.26 -14.00 -23.32
CA PRO A 870 6.04 -13.96 -21.86
C PRO A 870 7.01 -14.86 -21.07
N GLU A 871 7.23 -16.07 -21.52
CA GLU A 871 8.11 -17.08 -20.91
C GLU A 871 8.74 -17.98 -21.98
N VAL A 872 9.96 -18.41 -21.76
CA VAL A 872 10.59 -19.43 -22.60
C VAL A 872 11.14 -20.53 -21.70
N GLY A 873 10.58 -21.73 -21.80
CA GLY A 873 11.01 -22.85 -20.96
C GLY A 873 10.38 -24.18 -21.36
N LEU A 874 10.53 -25.15 -20.48
CA LEU A 874 9.90 -26.46 -20.55
C LEU A 874 8.96 -26.64 -19.34
N LEU A 875 7.79 -27.21 -19.61
CA LEU A 875 6.79 -27.54 -18.62
C LEU A 875 6.51 -29.04 -18.63
N PHE A 876 6.38 -29.63 -17.44
CA PHE A 876 5.93 -30.99 -17.22
C PHE A 876 5.15 -31.13 -15.92
N GLU A 877 4.43 -32.21 -15.76
CA GLU A 877 3.54 -32.46 -14.64
C GLU A 877 3.99 -33.72 -13.90
N LEU A 878 4.12 -33.62 -12.57
CA LEU A 878 4.43 -34.70 -11.63
C LEU A 878 3.18 -35.07 -10.83
N PRO A 879 3.14 -36.26 -10.22
CA PRO A 879 2.11 -36.59 -9.21
C PRO A 879 1.99 -35.55 -8.12
N PRO A 880 0.77 -35.34 -7.54
CA PRO A 880 0.51 -34.27 -6.58
C PRO A 880 1.22 -34.46 -5.22
N ASP A 881 1.74 -35.65 -4.95
CA ASP A 881 2.48 -35.95 -3.72
C ASP A 881 3.94 -35.41 -3.74
N PHE A 882 4.43 -34.90 -4.87
CA PHE A 882 5.67 -34.12 -4.92
C PHE A 882 5.40 -32.71 -4.35
N GLU A 883 5.28 -32.62 -3.04
CA GLU A 883 4.87 -31.43 -2.29
C GLU A 883 6.07 -30.68 -1.66
N ASN A 884 7.06 -31.44 -1.15
CA ASN A 884 8.19 -30.82 -0.46
C ASN A 884 9.27 -30.43 -1.46
N LEU A 885 9.70 -29.16 -1.42
CA LEU A 885 10.72 -28.59 -2.28
C LEU A 885 11.89 -28.05 -1.47
N THR A 886 13.10 -28.50 -1.83
CA THR A 886 14.36 -27.87 -1.40
C THR A 886 15.04 -27.29 -2.65
N TYR A 887 15.45 -26.01 -2.61
CA TYR A 887 16.16 -25.40 -3.73
C TYR A 887 17.31 -24.50 -3.28
N LEU A 888 18.36 -24.44 -4.07
CA LEU A 888 19.42 -23.43 -4.00
C LEU A 888 19.18 -22.39 -5.09
N GLY A 889 18.77 -21.19 -4.70
CA GLY A 889 18.40 -20.13 -5.64
C GLY A 889 18.05 -18.84 -4.91
N ALA A 890 17.56 -17.84 -5.62
CA ALA A 890 17.11 -16.58 -5.04
C ALA A 890 15.78 -16.77 -4.31
N GLY A 891 15.71 -16.29 -3.07
CA GLY A 891 14.55 -16.45 -2.20
C GLY A 891 14.66 -15.63 -0.91
N PRO A 892 13.84 -15.96 0.13
CA PRO A 892 12.80 -17.00 0.15
C PRO A 892 11.55 -16.64 -0.65
N GLU A 893 11.26 -15.33 -0.82
CA GLU A 893 10.07 -14.85 -1.52
C GLU A 893 10.16 -15.06 -3.04
N GLU A 894 9.01 -15.05 -3.70
CA GLU A 894 8.98 -15.06 -5.16
C GLU A 894 9.70 -13.83 -5.73
N ASN A 895 10.40 -14.05 -6.82
CA ASN A 895 11.16 -12.99 -7.46
C ASN A 895 11.20 -13.16 -8.98
N TYR A 896 11.36 -12.03 -9.66
CA TYR A 896 11.35 -11.91 -11.11
C TYR A 896 12.52 -11.03 -11.54
N ILE A 897 12.93 -11.11 -12.79
CA ILE A 897 14.13 -10.41 -13.28
C ILE A 897 14.11 -8.88 -13.10
N ASP A 898 12.93 -8.28 -12.90
CA ASP A 898 12.73 -6.86 -12.61
C ASP A 898 12.30 -6.56 -11.17
N ARG A 899 12.17 -7.61 -10.33
CA ARG A 899 11.86 -7.55 -8.90
C ARG A 899 12.60 -8.65 -8.14
N CYS A 900 13.85 -8.42 -7.84
CA CYS A 900 14.73 -9.42 -7.20
C CYS A 900 15.77 -8.81 -6.23
N ASN A 901 15.67 -7.50 -5.93
CA ASN A 901 16.65 -6.83 -5.07
C ASN A 901 16.61 -7.33 -3.61
N ALA A 902 15.43 -7.73 -3.13
CA ALA A 902 15.25 -8.28 -1.78
C ALA A 902 15.69 -9.74 -1.66
N ALA A 903 15.74 -10.48 -2.78
CA ALA A 903 16.04 -11.90 -2.80
C ALA A 903 17.54 -12.16 -2.59
N GLN A 904 17.85 -13.19 -1.84
CA GLN A 904 19.24 -13.64 -1.60
C GLN A 904 19.40 -15.09 -2.04
N ILE A 905 20.54 -15.43 -2.61
CA ILE A 905 20.85 -16.84 -2.93
C ILE A 905 21.06 -17.60 -1.63
N GLY A 906 20.32 -18.68 -1.48
CA GLY A 906 20.37 -19.52 -0.28
C GLY A 906 19.74 -20.89 -0.53
N LEU A 907 19.93 -21.79 0.42
CA LEU A 907 19.27 -23.08 0.43
C LEU A 907 17.95 -22.95 1.20
N TYR A 908 16.84 -23.10 0.50
CA TYR A 908 15.50 -22.94 1.02
C TYR A 908 14.73 -24.26 1.01
N ASN A 909 13.95 -24.46 2.08
CA ASN A 909 13.01 -25.58 2.19
C ASN A 909 11.60 -25.00 2.28
N THR A 910 10.70 -25.50 1.45
CA THR A 910 9.31 -25.02 1.36
C THR A 910 8.39 -26.12 0.84
N THR A 911 7.12 -25.84 0.72
CA THR A 911 6.14 -26.71 0.05
C THR A 911 5.67 -26.07 -1.26
N VAL A 912 5.17 -26.89 -2.20
CA VAL A 912 4.59 -26.39 -3.44
C VAL A 912 3.35 -25.53 -3.14
N THR A 913 2.58 -25.89 -2.11
CA THR A 913 1.44 -25.12 -1.63
C THR A 913 1.87 -23.72 -1.14
N ASP A 914 2.98 -23.62 -0.37
CA ASP A 914 3.48 -22.35 0.17
C ASP A 914 4.12 -21.44 -0.89
N LEU A 915 4.45 -21.98 -2.05
CA LEU A 915 4.94 -21.16 -3.17
C LEU A 915 3.84 -20.34 -3.85
N TYR A 916 2.58 -20.73 -3.65
CA TYR A 916 1.45 -20.00 -4.24
C TYR A 916 1.17 -18.74 -3.44
N THR A 917 1.23 -17.59 -4.10
CA THR A 917 0.83 -16.30 -3.54
C THR A 917 -0.62 -16.02 -3.93
N ASP A 918 -1.52 -16.00 -2.94
CA ASP A 918 -2.96 -15.82 -3.15
C ASP A 918 -3.31 -14.33 -3.39
N TYR A 919 -2.85 -13.80 -4.53
CA TYR A 919 -3.26 -12.46 -4.97
C TYR A 919 -4.77 -12.37 -5.13
N LEU A 920 -5.34 -11.19 -4.90
CA LEU A 920 -6.79 -10.95 -4.89
C LEU A 920 -7.51 -11.55 -6.12
N LYS A 921 -6.90 -11.45 -7.29
CA LYS A 921 -7.24 -12.25 -8.46
C LYS A 921 -6.08 -13.19 -8.79
N PRO A 922 -6.31 -14.52 -8.93
CA PRO A 922 -5.27 -15.46 -9.31
C PRO A 922 -4.53 -15.05 -10.58
N GLN A 923 -3.21 -15.08 -10.52
CA GLN A 923 -2.30 -14.65 -11.57
C GLN A 923 -0.93 -15.33 -11.40
N GLU A 924 0.02 -15.05 -12.28
CA GLU A 924 1.38 -15.56 -12.16
C GLU A 924 1.96 -15.25 -10.77
N CYS A 925 2.53 -16.27 -10.15
CA CYS A 925 3.18 -16.17 -8.83
C CYS A 925 4.17 -17.33 -8.64
N GLY A 926 4.97 -17.26 -7.57
CA GLY A 926 5.81 -18.36 -7.13
C GLY A 926 7.13 -18.57 -7.88
N ASN A 927 7.51 -17.70 -8.83
CA ASN A 927 8.77 -17.83 -9.56
C ASN A 927 10.01 -17.64 -8.66
N ARG A 928 11.10 -18.34 -8.96
CA ARG A 928 12.43 -18.23 -8.32
C ARG A 928 13.47 -18.05 -9.40
N THR A 929 14.28 -16.99 -9.31
CA THR A 929 15.40 -16.76 -10.24
C THR A 929 16.69 -17.38 -9.71
N GLY A 930 17.69 -17.55 -10.59
CA GLY A 930 19.02 -17.98 -10.19
C GLY A 930 19.07 -19.35 -9.51
N VAL A 931 18.19 -20.25 -9.85
CA VAL A 931 18.16 -21.60 -9.25
C VAL A 931 19.29 -22.45 -9.83
N ARG A 932 20.15 -23.00 -8.93
CA ARG A 932 21.26 -23.91 -9.25
C ARG A 932 20.78 -25.35 -9.27
N TYR A 933 20.04 -25.72 -8.22
CA TYR A 933 19.39 -27.03 -8.15
C TYR A 933 18.10 -26.95 -7.32
N ALA A 934 17.24 -27.92 -7.55
CA ALA A 934 15.99 -28.10 -6.83
C ALA A 934 15.70 -29.59 -6.65
N THR A 935 15.15 -29.97 -5.50
CA THR A 935 14.76 -31.34 -5.19
C THR A 935 13.32 -31.36 -4.70
N LEU A 936 12.48 -32.06 -5.45
CA LEU A 936 11.09 -32.33 -5.09
C LEU A 936 11.00 -33.72 -4.45
N VAL A 937 10.36 -33.80 -3.30
CA VAL A 937 10.21 -35.06 -2.53
C VAL A 937 8.75 -35.42 -2.43
N GLY A 938 8.39 -36.55 -3.02
CA GLY A 938 7.11 -37.22 -2.86
C GLY A 938 7.13 -38.29 -1.79
N GLN A 939 6.03 -39.04 -1.62
CA GLN A 939 5.92 -40.08 -0.57
C GLN A 939 6.95 -41.20 -0.70
N LYS A 940 7.34 -41.58 -1.92
CA LYS A 940 8.22 -42.71 -2.19
C LYS A 940 9.42 -42.35 -3.07
N LYS A 941 9.53 -41.11 -3.54
CA LYS A 941 10.43 -40.72 -4.61
C LYS A 941 10.97 -39.32 -4.43
N VAL A 942 12.13 -39.16 -5.07
CA VAL A 942 12.84 -37.88 -5.14
C VAL A 942 13.02 -37.56 -6.62
N PHE A 943 12.78 -36.31 -6.96
CA PHE A 943 12.96 -35.74 -8.30
C PHE A 943 13.87 -34.53 -8.19
N SER A 944 15.10 -34.64 -8.71
CA SER A 944 16.07 -33.56 -8.58
C SER A 944 16.37 -32.91 -9.92
N LEU A 945 16.47 -31.60 -9.94
CA LEU A 945 16.85 -30.75 -11.05
C LEU A 945 18.19 -30.08 -10.72
N VAL A 946 19.15 -30.09 -11.67
CA VAL A 946 20.42 -29.37 -11.54
C VAL A 946 20.61 -28.52 -12.79
N ALA A 947 20.64 -27.21 -12.65
CA ALA A 947 20.73 -26.28 -13.77
C ALA A 947 22.17 -26.02 -14.24
N GLU A 948 22.35 -25.62 -15.49
CA GLU A 948 23.64 -25.23 -16.07
C GLU A 948 23.56 -23.89 -16.79
N PRO A 949 24.14 -22.79 -16.27
CA PRO A 949 24.66 -22.65 -14.88
C PRO A 949 23.53 -22.40 -13.88
N VAL A 950 22.44 -21.76 -14.31
CA VAL A 950 21.26 -21.41 -13.51
C VAL A 950 20.00 -21.40 -14.39
N MET A 951 18.85 -21.54 -13.76
CA MET A 951 17.53 -21.40 -14.41
C MET A 951 16.60 -20.56 -13.54
N GLU A 952 15.51 -20.12 -14.10
CA GLU A 952 14.34 -19.75 -13.32
C GLU A 952 13.46 -20.99 -13.11
N LEU A 953 12.83 -21.10 -11.96
CA LEU A 953 12.00 -22.25 -11.59
C LEU A 953 10.66 -21.76 -11.03
N ASN A 954 9.59 -22.32 -11.56
CA ASN A 954 8.27 -22.16 -10.98
C ASN A 954 7.66 -23.56 -10.74
N VAL A 955 7.19 -23.78 -9.52
CA VAL A 955 6.50 -25.04 -9.15
C VAL A 955 5.15 -24.68 -8.56
N SER A 956 4.10 -25.28 -9.09
CA SER A 956 2.72 -24.97 -8.71
C SER A 956 1.84 -26.22 -8.78
N HIS A 957 0.67 -26.20 -8.16
CA HIS A 957 -0.34 -27.25 -8.33
C HIS A 957 -1.24 -27.04 -9.55
N TRP A 958 -1.13 -25.89 -10.20
CA TRP A 958 -2.01 -25.50 -11.31
C TRP A 958 -1.22 -25.07 -12.53
N LEU A 959 -1.77 -25.37 -13.70
CA LEU A 959 -1.27 -24.85 -14.97
C LEU A 959 -1.52 -23.32 -15.06
N PRO A 960 -0.68 -22.56 -15.78
CA PRO A 960 -0.91 -21.13 -15.99
C PRO A 960 -2.33 -20.78 -16.42
N LYS A 961 -2.92 -21.60 -17.31
CA LYS A 961 -4.30 -21.42 -17.80
C LYS A 961 -5.35 -21.63 -16.70
N GLU A 962 -5.13 -22.57 -15.78
CA GLU A 962 -6.06 -22.83 -14.66
C GLU A 962 -6.08 -21.65 -13.70
N ILE A 963 -4.90 -21.08 -13.41
CA ILE A 963 -4.77 -19.86 -12.60
C ILE A 963 -5.42 -18.66 -13.32
N GLU A 964 -5.09 -18.42 -14.60
CA GLU A 964 -5.57 -17.26 -15.38
C GLU A 964 -7.10 -17.19 -15.50
N ASN A 965 -7.77 -18.35 -15.61
CA ASN A 965 -9.21 -18.44 -15.79
C ASN A 965 -10.00 -18.42 -14.47
N THR A 966 -9.33 -18.40 -13.31
CA THR A 966 -9.97 -18.38 -12.01
C THR A 966 -10.12 -16.93 -11.52
N TRP A 967 -11.28 -16.62 -10.91
CA TRP A 967 -11.57 -15.28 -10.40
C TRP A 967 -11.13 -15.09 -8.96
N HIS A 968 -11.28 -16.12 -8.11
CA HIS A 968 -10.89 -16.12 -6.70
C HIS A 968 -10.06 -17.35 -6.36
N GLY A 969 -9.05 -17.22 -5.51
CA GLY A 969 -8.19 -18.34 -5.11
C GLY A 969 -8.98 -19.55 -4.56
N LYS A 970 -10.08 -19.30 -3.85
CA LYS A 970 -10.98 -20.35 -3.32
C LYS A 970 -11.63 -21.22 -4.41
N ASP A 971 -11.64 -20.78 -5.66
CA ASP A 971 -12.28 -21.44 -6.79
C ASP A 971 -11.27 -22.12 -7.74
N LEU A 972 -10.01 -22.18 -7.36
CA LEU A 972 -8.99 -22.96 -8.06
C LEU A 972 -9.38 -24.44 -8.08
N PRO A 973 -9.07 -25.17 -9.19
CA PRO A 973 -9.36 -26.59 -9.30
C PRO A 973 -8.73 -27.41 -8.17
N PRO A 974 -9.32 -28.55 -7.79
CA PRO A 974 -8.70 -29.46 -6.83
C PRO A 974 -7.29 -29.89 -7.28
N VAL A 975 -6.37 -30.02 -6.31
CA VAL A 975 -4.99 -30.43 -6.55
C VAL A 975 -4.96 -31.87 -7.06
N THR A 976 -4.48 -32.05 -8.29
CA THR A 976 -4.35 -33.36 -8.95
C THR A 976 -2.97 -33.64 -9.49
N LYS A 977 -2.07 -32.65 -9.45
CA LYS A 977 -0.72 -32.67 -10.04
C LYS A 977 0.18 -31.64 -9.36
N THR A 978 1.48 -31.79 -9.63
CA THR A 978 2.49 -30.74 -9.40
C THR A 978 3.08 -30.35 -10.74
N VAL A 979 2.91 -29.09 -11.11
CA VAL A 979 3.38 -28.50 -12.39
C VAL A 979 4.76 -27.92 -12.16
N VAL A 980 5.74 -28.35 -12.94
CA VAL A 980 7.11 -27.84 -12.90
C VAL A 980 7.41 -27.09 -14.18
N ARG A 981 7.83 -25.85 -14.08
CA ARG A 981 8.32 -25.02 -15.17
C ARG A 981 9.81 -24.75 -14.98
N CYS A 982 10.64 -25.35 -15.83
CA CYS A 982 12.06 -25.03 -15.94
C CYS A 982 12.20 -23.95 -17.00
N ILE A 983 12.64 -22.77 -16.61
CA ILE A 983 12.49 -21.55 -17.39
C ILE A 983 13.88 -21.01 -17.76
N ALA A 984 14.11 -20.77 -19.05
CA ALA A 984 15.31 -20.08 -19.54
C ALA A 984 15.25 -18.59 -19.21
N ARG A 985 14.07 -17.98 -19.40
CA ARG A 985 13.82 -16.59 -19.07
C ARG A 985 12.32 -16.30 -19.03
N GLN A 986 11.85 -15.66 -17.96
CA GLN A 986 10.54 -15.08 -17.87
C GLN A 986 10.63 -13.55 -18.05
N GLN A 987 9.62 -12.94 -18.66
CA GLN A 987 9.51 -11.49 -18.79
C GLN A 987 9.25 -10.85 -17.42
N GLY A 988 9.74 -9.62 -17.21
CA GLY A 988 9.46 -8.84 -16.00
C GLY A 988 7.96 -8.68 -15.72
N VAL A 989 7.59 -8.50 -14.45
CA VAL A 989 6.19 -8.34 -14.03
C VAL A 989 5.68 -6.91 -14.24
N GLY A 990 6.57 -5.92 -14.34
CA GLY A 990 6.19 -4.52 -14.49
C GLY A 990 5.64 -3.91 -13.21
N GLY A 991 4.92 -2.81 -13.33
CA GLY A 991 4.31 -2.13 -12.18
C GLY A 991 4.46 -0.61 -12.16
N TYR A 992 4.84 0.01 -13.26
CA TYR A 992 4.81 1.49 -13.36
C TYR A 992 3.38 2.00 -13.24
N ASP A 993 2.45 1.40 -13.97
CA ASP A 993 0.99 1.50 -13.83
C ASP A 993 0.36 0.14 -14.22
N SER A 994 -0.95 -0.03 -14.04
CA SER A 994 -1.67 -1.27 -14.38
C SER A 994 -2.72 -1.06 -15.48
N TRP A 995 -2.63 0.01 -16.27
CA TRP A 995 -3.58 0.34 -17.34
C TRP A 995 -2.95 0.60 -18.72
N GLY A 996 -1.64 0.34 -18.87
CA GLY A 996 -0.98 0.47 -20.18
C GLY A 996 0.54 0.39 -20.15
N ALA A 997 1.18 0.48 -19.00
CA ALA A 997 2.62 0.42 -18.89
C ALA A 997 3.17 -0.99 -19.13
N HIS A 998 4.06 -1.11 -20.09
CA HIS A 998 4.88 -2.32 -20.25
C HIS A 998 6.01 -2.34 -19.21
N CYS A 999 6.48 -3.55 -18.87
CA CYS A 999 7.76 -3.66 -18.16
C CYS A 999 8.88 -3.02 -18.98
N ASN A 1000 9.99 -2.65 -18.30
CA ASN A 1000 11.12 -2.03 -18.98
C ASN A 1000 11.65 -2.91 -20.11
N GLU A 1001 12.07 -2.29 -21.23
CA GLU A 1001 12.55 -2.99 -22.44
C GLU A 1001 13.68 -4.00 -22.18
N LYS A 1002 14.55 -3.73 -21.17
CA LYS A 1002 15.63 -4.65 -20.80
C LYS A 1002 15.13 -5.97 -20.19
N TYR A 1003 13.90 -5.98 -19.70
CA TYR A 1003 13.26 -7.14 -19.07
C TYR A 1003 12.26 -7.85 -19.98
N LYS A 1004 12.10 -7.42 -21.23
CA LYS A 1004 11.33 -8.15 -22.24
C LYS A 1004 12.12 -9.30 -22.85
N ASN A 1005 11.44 -10.36 -23.21
CA ASN A 1005 12.04 -11.48 -23.93
C ASN A 1005 11.89 -11.23 -25.44
N LYS A 1006 12.90 -10.62 -26.05
CA LYS A 1006 12.89 -10.27 -27.48
C LYS A 1006 13.01 -11.51 -28.36
N THR A 1007 12.45 -11.44 -29.56
CA THR A 1007 12.43 -12.52 -30.56
C THR A 1007 13.62 -12.48 -31.51
N ASP A 1008 14.53 -11.55 -31.34
CA ASP A 1008 15.76 -11.38 -32.16
C ASP A 1008 16.96 -12.20 -31.68
N LYS A 1009 16.78 -13.11 -30.71
CA LYS A 1009 17.83 -13.94 -30.13
C LYS A 1009 17.37 -15.37 -29.87
N THR A 1010 18.31 -16.29 -29.79
CA THR A 1010 18.09 -17.68 -29.40
C THR A 1010 18.03 -17.79 -27.87
N TYR A 1011 17.13 -18.63 -27.37
CA TYR A 1011 17.06 -19.02 -25.97
C TYR A 1011 17.59 -20.44 -25.77
N ARG A 1012 18.37 -20.65 -24.73
CA ARG A 1012 18.87 -21.97 -24.35
C ARG A 1012 18.62 -22.19 -22.86
N LEU A 1013 18.25 -23.42 -22.52
CA LEU A 1013 18.08 -23.91 -21.16
C LEU A 1013 18.72 -25.30 -21.08
N LYS A 1014 19.66 -25.48 -20.16
CA LYS A 1014 20.32 -26.75 -19.92
C LYS A 1014 20.20 -27.14 -18.46
N PHE A 1015 19.78 -28.38 -18.19
CA PHE A 1015 19.66 -28.91 -16.83
C PHE A 1015 19.71 -30.44 -16.82
N GLN A 1016 19.97 -31.02 -15.67
CA GLN A 1016 19.89 -32.46 -15.44
C GLN A 1016 18.63 -32.77 -14.64
N ILE A 1017 18.00 -33.91 -14.98
CA ILE A 1017 17.04 -34.61 -14.12
C ILE A 1017 17.79 -35.80 -13.53
N ARG A 1018 17.88 -35.90 -12.21
CA ARG A 1018 18.53 -37.02 -11.49
C ARG A 1018 17.43 -37.82 -10.79
N PHE A 1019 17.61 -39.17 -10.88
CA PHE A 1019 16.68 -40.17 -10.37
C PHE A 1019 17.16 -40.78 -9.06
#